data_10cf66c221056243c0eddf9997627ab5
#
_entry.id   10cf66c221056243c0eddf9997627ab5
#
_cell.length_a   1.000
_cell.length_b   1.000
_cell.length_c   1.000
_cell.angle_alpha   90.00
_cell.angle_beta   90.00
_cell.angle_gamma   90.00
#
_symmetry.space_group_name_H-M   'P 1'
#
loop_
_entity.id
_entity.type
_entity.pdbx_description
1 polymer ?
#
loop_
_entity_poly.entity_id
_entity_poly.type
_entity_poly.pdbx_seq_one_letter_code
_entity_poly.pdbx_strand_id
1 'polypeptide(L)'
;SSEDKGLYFINADGKNPDVPRQVWTQGETEASSCWFPTIDKPNQKTTWEIALTAEDGFVTLSNGIMVTSKKNSDGTHTDTWKLDQPFSPYLAMIAVGPFAVVKDRWKNMEVSYYVDKEYEPYARDIFGSTLFSDRLGVPYPWPKYAQVSVRDFVTGAMENVSATTHGGFIQQTRRQLIDGNEEAIIAHELFHQWFGDLVTTESWSNITLNESFADYGPYLWFEHKYGPDAADLDRYQNLQSYLRNPENTANALVRYYYQSPDDLFDAVSYSKGACILHMLRAEVGDDAFFASLKEYLTTHRYRSAEVADLRLAFENVTGRDLNWFFNQWYFAPGHPVLNITTNYDDSARSASITVEQIQNTDEGTPVYRLPVAIDVYAAGKVTRHRAVYEGKKMTVALPCESMPELINFDAEKVLLCKKTENKTDSAFAFQYRQAPKFMDRLEALQYFSRNPGNPLATVVFEEALNDPFWYLRQASLNNVKEPALRNNEMLKYKIASLANSDPKSSVRIAAIKCLAALNDSESKSILEQAVKDSSYLVISEALNLILKTDTQRAYELAQLFEAEESNDLKAVIGGIYAYTADASKMDFFNRSIRKADRRNRYDLLDSYGLYLTRLLPDVNAIAGGLPLLYYFAEQDQTWWIRMKSMMALQTVQQALEDRMAALEKNPAGDNYDLLQLMSLRLEELNQNMAAIKERERDERLLGIYNR
;
A
#
# COMPACT_ATOMS: atom_id res chain seq x y z
N SER A 1 -12.10 6.27 -23.04
CA SER A 1 -12.29 7.66 -22.65
C SER A 1 -10.92 8.30 -22.51
N SER A 2 -10.82 9.58 -22.74
CA SER A 2 -9.58 10.36 -22.50
C SER A 2 -9.35 10.64 -21.02
N GLU A 3 -10.25 10.19 -20.17
CA GLU A 3 -10.23 10.38 -18.72
C GLU A 3 -9.90 9.07 -18.02
N ASP A 4 -9.30 9.15 -16.84
CA ASP A 4 -8.89 7.98 -16.05
C ASP A 4 -10.09 7.32 -15.32
N LYS A 5 -11.29 7.34 -15.92
CA LYS A 5 -12.58 6.88 -15.35
C LYS A 5 -13.54 6.36 -16.44
N GLY A 6 -14.49 5.54 -16.03
CA GLY A 6 -15.56 5.02 -16.90
C GLY A 6 -15.23 3.66 -17.49
N LEU A 7 -15.23 3.53 -18.82
CA LEU A 7 -15.07 2.27 -19.56
C LEU A 7 -13.70 2.19 -20.23
N TYR A 8 -12.97 1.11 -19.98
CA TYR A 8 -11.61 0.87 -20.45
C TYR A 8 -11.54 -0.33 -21.40
N PHE A 9 -10.74 -0.18 -22.44
CA PHE A 9 -10.43 -1.22 -23.41
C PHE A 9 -8.92 -1.47 -23.39
N ILE A 10 -8.51 -2.62 -22.93
CA ILE A 10 -7.11 -3.03 -22.84
C ILE A 10 -6.74 -3.87 -24.07
N ASN A 11 -5.67 -3.49 -24.77
CA ASN A 11 -5.19 -4.18 -25.96
C ASN A 11 -6.31 -4.48 -26.98
N ALA A 12 -7.21 -3.52 -27.21
CA ALA A 12 -8.43 -3.72 -28.02
C ALA A 12 -8.15 -4.18 -29.44
N ASP A 13 -7.05 -3.72 -30.06
CA ASP A 13 -6.62 -4.09 -31.39
C ASP A 13 -5.80 -5.40 -31.46
N GLY A 14 -5.50 -6.02 -30.30
CA GLY A 14 -4.76 -7.27 -30.19
C GLY A 14 -3.32 -7.23 -30.69
N LYS A 15 -2.73 -6.04 -30.86
CA LYS A 15 -1.36 -5.90 -31.39
C LYS A 15 -0.27 -6.34 -30.44
N ASN A 16 -0.53 -6.31 -29.14
CA ASN A 16 0.40 -6.83 -28.14
C ASN A 16 0.00 -8.26 -27.74
N PRO A 17 0.67 -9.30 -28.25
CA PRO A 17 0.31 -10.69 -27.96
C PRO A 17 0.56 -11.10 -26.48
N ASP A 18 1.39 -10.33 -25.76
CA ASP A 18 1.73 -10.59 -24.36
C ASP A 18 0.73 -9.97 -23.36
N VAL A 19 -0.24 -9.22 -23.86
CA VAL A 19 -1.26 -8.55 -23.05
C VAL A 19 -2.65 -9.07 -23.44
N PRO A 20 -3.48 -9.56 -22.50
CA PRO A 20 -4.81 -10.02 -22.80
C PRO A 20 -5.70 -8.87 -23.28
N ARG A 21 -6.66 -9.18 -24.16
CA ARG A 21 -7.73 -8.25 -24.52
C ARG A 21 -8.75 -8.25 -23.41
N GLN A 22 -8.96 -7.08 -22.78
CA GLN A 22 -9.93 -6.95 -21.67
C GLN A 22 -10.75 -5.68 -21.85
N VAL A 23 -11.97 -5.70 -21.29
CA VAL A 23 -12.82 -4.52 -21.07
C VAL A 23 -13.21 -4.52 -19.60
N TRP A 24 -13.09 -3.38 -18.95
CA TRP A 24 -13.51 -3.21 -17.57
C TRP A 24 -13.92 -1.76 -17.28
N THR A 25 -14.57 -1.54 -16.14
CA THR A 25 -15.09 -0.21 -15.75
C THR A 25 -14.53 0.24 -14.41
N GLN A 26 -14.46 1.58 -14.24
CA GLN A 26 -14.27 2.25 -12.95
C GLN A 26 -15.31 3.35 -12.82
N GLY A 27 -16.22 3.21 -11.86
CA GLY A 27 -17.36 4.11 -11.65
C GLY A 27 -17.13 5.22 -10.65
N GLU A 28 -16.25 4.99 -9.67
CA GLU A 28 -15.99 5.94 -8.59
C GLU A 28 -15.12 7.12 -9.07
N THR A 29 -15.41 8.32 -8.69
CA THR A 29 -16.53 8.76 -7.83
C THR A 29 -17.84 8.95 -8.62
N GLU A 30 -17.85 9.67 -9.72
CA GLU A 30 -19.00 10.04 -10.55
C GLU A 30 -18.66 9.79 -12.04
N ALA A 31 -18.24 8.55 -12.38
CA ALA A 31 -17.83 8.16 -13.72
C ALA A 31 -18.71 7.05 -14.35
N SER A 32 -19.73 6.58 -13.65
CA SER A 32 -20.71 5.63 -14.18
C SER A 32 -21.54 6.22 -15.31
N SER A 33 -21.86 7.51 -15.26
CA SER A 33 -22.54 8.24 -16.33
C SER A 33 -21.74 8.33 -17.63
N CYS A 34 -20.42 8.01 -17.61
CA CYS A 34 -19.59 7.95 -18.81
C CYS A 34 -19.91 6.72 -19.69
N TRP A 35 -20.58 5.68 -19.16
CA TRP A 35 -20.82 4.45 -19.92
C TRP A 35 -22.27 3.95 -19.85
N PHE A 36 -23.09 4.40 -18.89
CA PHE A 36 -24.54 4.19 -18.92
C PHE A 36 -25.30 5.41 -18.38
N PRO A 37 -26.55 5.66 -18.84
CA PRO A 37 -27.35 6.78 -18.36
C PRO A 37 -27.73 6.59 -16.89
N THR A 38 -27.29 7.49 -16.00
CA THR A 38 -27.64 7.45 -14.58
C THR A 38 -27.50 8.84 -13.94
N ILE A 39 -28.12 9.02 -12.77
CA ILE A 39 -27.83 10.13 -11.87
C ILE A 39 -26.63 9.69 -11.01
N ASP A 40 -25.46 10.20 -11.34
CA ASP A 40 -24.18 9.72 -10.82
C ASP A 40 -23.88 10.31 -9.43
N LYS A 41 -24.66 9.87 -8.43
CA LYS A 41 -24.52 10.28 -7.02
C LYS A 41 -24.59 9.04 -6.11
N PRO A 42 -23.87 9.02 -5.00
CA PRO A 42 -23.78 7.84 -4.13
C PRO A 42 -25.13 7.42 -3.53
N ASN A 43 -26.04 8.35 -3.31
CA ASN A 43 -27.37 8.10 -2.74
C ASN A 43 -28.45 7.64 -3.75
N GLN A 44 -28.11 7.54 -5.03
CA GLN A 44 -29.07 7.17 -6.08
C GLN A 44 -29.09 5.67 -6.33
N LYS A 45 -29.52 4.89 -5.32
CA LYS A 45 -29.55 3.43 -5.39
C LYS A 45 -30.62 2.92 -6.38
N THR A 46 -30.21 1.96 -7.21
CA THR A 46 -31.07 1.32 -8.23
C THR A 46 -30.78 -0.17 -8.34
N THR A 47 -31.72 -0.93 -8.89
CA THR A 47 -31.53 -2.32 -9.29
C THR A 47 -30.77 -2.40 -10.61
N TRP A 48 -30.21 -3.56 -10.91
CA TRP A 48 -29.33 -3.74 -12.06
C TRP A 48 -29.75 -4.93 -12.93
N GLU A 49 -29.79 -4.72 -14.25
CA GLU A 49 -29.87 -5.78 -15.23
C GLU A 49 -29.11 -5.36 -16.50
N ILE A 50 -28.16 -6.17 -16.91
CA ILE A 50 -27.33 -5.88 -18.10
C ILE A 50 -27.15 -7.14 -18.93
N ALA A 51 -27.24 -6.99 -20.26
CA ALA A 51 -26.91 -8.02 -21.23
C ALA A 51 -25.58 -7.66 -21.91
N LEU A 52 -24.58 -8.52 -21.76
CA LEU A 52 -23.25 -8.38 -22.32
C LEU A 52 -23.06 -9.36 -23.46
N THR A 53 -22.79 -8.87 -24.67
CA THR A 53 -22.46 -9.69 -25.81
C THR A 53 -20.95 -9.65 -26.06
N ALA A 54 -20.30 -10.80 -26.04
CA ALA A 54 -18.87 -10.95 -26.21
C ALA A 54 -18.54 -12.08 -27.23
N GLU A 55 -17.34 -12.02 -27.81
CA GLU A 55 -16.82 -13.09 -28.66
C GLU A 55 -16.75 -14.44 -27.90
N ASP A 56 -17.00 -15.55 -28.57
CA ASP A 56 -16.81 -16.88 -27.98
C ASP A 56 -15.34 -16.99 -27.49
N GLY A 57 -15.19 -17.48 -26.22
CA GLY A 57 -13.88 -17.61 -25.58
C GLY A 57 -13.53 -16.48 -24.61
N PHE A 58 -14.27 -15.37 -24.62
CA PHE A 58 -14.26 -14.40 -23.54
C PHE A 58 -15.23 -14.81 -22.42
N VAL A 59 -14.96 -14.33 -21.23
CA VAL A 59 -15.82 -14.51 -20.06
C VAL A 59 -16.34 -13.12 -19.65
N THR A 60 -17.60 -13.05 -19.28
CA THR A 60 -18.21 -11.82 -18.76
C THR A 60 -18.40 -11.89 -17.26
N LEU A 61 -18.33 -10.74 -16.58
CA LEU A 61 -18.68 -10.56 -15.18
C LEU A 61 -19.39 -9.23 -15.00
N SER A 62 -20.44 -9.21 -14.15
CA SER A 62 -21.09 -8.00 -13.67
C SER A 62 -21.68 -8.22 -12.28
N ASN A 63 -22.30 -7.19 -11.72
CA ASN A 63 -23.01 -7.22 -10.45
C ASN A 63 -24.15 -8.26 -10.45
N GLY A 64 -24.39 -8.90 -9.29
CA GLY A 64 -25.45 -9.89 -9.14
C GLY A 64 -25.11 -11.25 -9.73
N ILE A 65 -26.12 -11.97 -10.23
CA ILE A 65 -25.99 -13.32 -10.77
C ILE A 65 -26.22 -13.33 -12.28
N MET A 66 -25.58 -14.27 -12.97
CA MET A 66 -25.86 -14.55 -14.37
C MET A 66 -27.20 -15.34 -14.48
N VAL A 67 -28.21 -14.70 -15.04
CA VAL A 67 -29.55 -15.30 -15.16
C VAL A 67 -29.74 -16.06 -16.48
N THR A 68 -29.07 -15.64 -17.55
CA THR A 68 -29.03 -16.35 -18.83
C THR A 68 -27.66 -16.25 -19.49
N SER A 69 -27.31 -17.27 -20.27
CA SER A 69 -26.18 -17.26 -21.20
C SER A 69 -26.64 -17.92 -22.50
N LYS A 70 -26.54 -17.19 -23.62
CA LYS A 70 -27.04 -17.63 -24.92
C LYS A 70 -25.97 -17.47 -25.99
N LYS A 71 -25.65 -18.57 -26.68
CA LYS A 71 -24.80 -18.53 -27.89
C LYS A 71 -25.55 -17.90 -29.06
N ASN A 72 -24.90 -17.03 -29.79
CA ASN A 72 -25.39 -16.42 -31.02
C ASN A 72 -24.83 -17.16 -32.26
N SER A 73 -25.40 -16.91 -33.42
CA SER A 73 -25.00 -17.57 -34.66
C SER A 73 -23.76 -16.97 -35.33
N ASP A 74 -23.26 -15.86 -34.83
CA ASP A 74 -22.16 -15.07 -35.36
C ASP A 74 -20.81 -15.26 -34.64
N GLY A 75 -20.70 -16.30 -33.77
CA GLY A 75 -19.49 -16.56 -32.98
C GLY A 75 -19.37 -15.71 -31.71
N THR A 76 -20.50 -15.17 -31.25
CA THR A 76 -20.59 -14.46 -29.97
C THR A 76 -21.54 -15.20 -29.02
N HIS A 77 -21.53 -14.77 -27.75
CA HIS A 77 -22.55 -15.17 -26.80
C HIS A 77 -23.06 -13.93 -26.03
N THR A 78 -24.27 -14.01 -25.50
CA THR A 78 -24.88 -12.95 -24.69
C THR A 78 -25.20 -13.48 -23.31
N ASP A 79 -24.60 -12.89 -22.28
CA ASP A 79 -24.84 -13.17 -20.89
C ASP A 79 -25.65 -12.04 -20.25
N THR A 80 -26.73 -12.41 -19.55
CA THR A 80 -27.55 -11.44 -18.80
C THR A 80 -27.26 -11.58 -17.33
N TRP A 81 -26.81 -10.47 -16.71
CA TRP A 81 -26.51 -10.35 -15.29
C TRP A 81 -27.60 -9.54 -14.61
N LYS A 82 -27.99 -9.91 -13.37
CA LYS A 82 -29.07 -9.26 -12.64
C LYS A 82 -28.80 -9.18 -11.15
N LEU A 83 -29.11 -8.01 -10.56
CA LEU A 83 -29.12 -7.77 -9.12
C LEU A 83 -30.42 -7.02 -8.75
N ASP A 84 -31.29 -7.68 -7.96
CA ASP A 84 -32.55 -7.12 -7.52
C ASP A 84 -32.45 -6.20 -6.29
N GLN A 85 -31.35 -6.31 -5.53
CA GLN A 85 -31.05 -5.42 -4.41
C GLN A 85 -30.53 -4.09 -4.95
N PRO A 86 -31.07 -2.95 -4.46
CA PRO A 86 -30.62 -1.65 -4.94
C PRO A 86 -29.25 -1.28 -4.38
N PHE A 87 -28.40 -0.71 -5.24
CA PHE A 87 -27.06 -0.24 -4.91
C PHE A 87 -26.73 1.05 -5.69
N SER A 88 -25.65 1.74 -5.29
CA SER A 88 -25.26 3.02 -5.85
C SER A 88 -24.61 2.86 -7.23
N PRO A 89 -24.85 3.80 -8.18
CA PRO A 89 -24.36 3.68 -9.56
C PRO A 89 -22.84 3.52 -9.69
N TYR A 90 -22.05 4.16 -8.84
CA TYR A 90 -20.58 4.08 -8.89
C TYR A 90 -20.04 2.66 -8.66
N LEU A 91 -20.84 1.78 -8.03
CA LEU A 91 -20.53 0.38 -7.75
C LEU A 91 -20.87 -0.57 -8.91
N ALA A 92 -21.52 -0.04 -9.97
CA ALA A 92 -21.83 -0.83 -11.16
C ALA A 92 -20.57 -1.14 -11.95
N MET A 93 -20.45 -2.40 -12.38
CA MET A 93 -19.26 -2.84 -13.10
C MET A 93 -19.55 -3.81 -14.22
N ILE A 94 -18.66 -3.84 -15.18
CA ILE A 94 -18.47 -4.94 -16.12
C ILE A 94 -17.01 -5.29 -16.21
N ALA A 95 -16.72 -6.59 -16.38
CA ALA A 95 -15.42 -7.08 -16.82
C ALA A 95 -15.63 -8.14 -17.90
N VAL A 96 -14.89 -8.02 -19.01
CA VAL A 96 -14.93 -8.96 -20.13
C VAL A 96 -13.50 -9.28 -20.54
N GLY A 97 -13.15 -10.55 -20.63
CA GLY A 97 -11.80 -10.96 -21.00
C GLY A 97 -11.62 -12.47 -21.06
N PRO A 98 -10.44 -12.96 -21.43
CA PRO A 98 -10.14 -14.38 -21.52
C PRO A 98 -9.76 -14.97 -20.14
N PHE A 99 -10.50 -14.60 -19.09
CA PHE A 99 -10.23 -15.01 -17.71
C PHE A 99 -10.35 -16.54 -17.52
N ALA A 100 -9.49 -17.10 -16.66
CA ALA A 100 -9.76 -18.34 -15.98
C ALA A 100 -10.71 -18.08 -14.80
N VAL A 101 -11.72 -18.94 -14.61
CA VAL A 101 -12.71 -18.77 -13.54
C VAL A 101 -12.58 -19.93 -12.57
N VAL A 102 -12.11 -19.65 -11.37
CA VAL A 102 -12.00 -20.63 -10.29
C VAL A 102 -13.19 -20.45 -9.35
N LYS A 103 -14.04 -21.50 -9.30
CA LYS A 103 -15.21 -21.52 -8.42
C LYS A 103 -14.84 -22.04 -7.04
N ASP A 104 -15.41 -21.38 -6.05
CA ASP A 104 -15.32 -21.72 -4.65
C ASP A 104 -16.68 -21.54 -3.98
N ARG A 105 -16.80 -21.79 -2.70
CA ARG A 105 -18.05 -21.68 -1.97
C ARG A 105 -17.82 -21.25 -0.52
N TRP A 106 -18.63 -20.31 -0.07
CA TRP A 106 -18.75 -20.01 1.34
C TRP A 106 -20.18 -20.29 1.81
N LYS A 107 -20.34 -21.23 2.75
CA LYS A 107 -21.66 -21.72 3.17
C LYS A 107 -22.45 -22.18 1.91
N ASN A 108 -23.57 -21.52 1.60
CA ASN A 108 -24.41 -21.81 0.43
C ASN A 108 -24.22 -20.82 -0.73
N MET A 109 -23.31 -19.87 -0.60
CA MET A 109 -23.06 -18.83 -1.59
C MET A 109 -21.91 -19.21 -2.52
N GLU A 110 -22.03 -18.89 -3.81
CA GLU A 110 -20.95 -19.00 -4.77
C GLU A 110 -19.91 -17.89 -4.49
N VAL A 111 -18.65 -18.31 -4.42
CA VAL A 111 -17.48 -17.43 -4.46
C VAL A 111 -16.69 -17.77 -5.71
N SER A 112 -16.22 -16.78 -6.46
CA SER A 112 -15.51 -17.02 -7.71
C SER A 112 -14.38 -16.03 -7.92
N TYR A 113 -13.27 -16.53 -8.51
CA TYR A 113 -12.06 -15.75 -8.78
C TYR A 113 -11.82 -15.76 -10.28
N TYR A 114 -11.69 -14.56 -10.85
CA TYR A 114 -11.43 -14.31 -12.27
C TYR A 114 -10.00 -13.80 -12.40
N VAL A 115 -9.12 -14.60 -12.96
CA VAL A 115 -7.69 -14.32 -13.06
C VAL A 115 -7.18 -14.58 -14.47
N ASP A 116 -6.00 -14.06 -14.80
CA ASP A 116 -5.31 -14.46 -16.02
C ASP A 116 -4.99 -15.98 -15.94
N LYS A 117 -5.03 -16.68 -17.10
CA LYS A 117 -4.93 -18.15 -17.15
C LYS A 117 -3.70 -18.72 -16.44
N GLU A 118 -2.60 -18.01 -16.46
CA GLU A 118 -1.36 -18.43 -15.79
C GLU A 118 -1.47 -18.47 -14.26
N TYR A 119 -2.41 -17.71 -13.67
CA TYR A 119 -2.65 -17.64 -12.23
C TYR A 119 -3.82 -18.54 -11.76
N GLU A 120 -4.50 -19.26 -12.65
CA GLU A 120 -5.58 -20.17 -12.29
C GLU A 120 -5.19 -21.15 -11.14
N PRO A 121 -3.98 -21.78 -11.15
CA PRO A 121 -3.58 -22.68 -10.08
C PRO A 121 -3.41 -22.04 -8.71
N TYR A 122 -3.28 -20.71 -8.67
CA TYR A 122 -2.95 -19.92 -7.47
C TYR A 122 -4.14 -19.10 -6.96
N ALA A 123 -5.24 -19.03 -7.70
CA ALA A 123 -6.36 -18.14 -7.39
C ALA A 123 -6.92 -18.31 -5.97
N ARG A 124 -6.98 -19.55 -5.46
CA ARG A 124 -7.39 -19.80 -4.07
C ARG A 124 -6.35 -19.39 -3.05
N ASP A 125 -5.07 -19.46 -3.37
CA ASP A 125 -3.99 -19.03 -2.48
C ASP A 125 -3.97 -17.50 -2.38
N ILE A 126 -4.34 -16.79 -3.46
CA ILE A 126 -4.40 -15.33 -3.55
C ILE A 126 -5.61 -14.79 -2.78
N PHE A 127 -6.82 -15.26 -3.13
CA PHE A 127 -8.09 -14.69 -2.67
C PHE A 127 -8.71 -15.42 -1.47
N GLY A 128 -8.08 -16.50 -1.04
CA GLY A 128 -8.67 -17.43 -0.07
C GLY A 128 -9.06 -16.82 1.26
N SER A 129 -10.34 -16.81 1.50
CA SER A 129 -11.05 -16.73 2.76
C SER A 129 -10.89 -15.50 3.63
N THR A 130 -11.83 -14.59 3.52
CA THR A 130 -12.04 -13.56 4.52
C THR A 130 -13.54 -13.45 4.82
N LEU A 131 -13.97 -13.58 6.09
CA LEU A 131 -15.38 -13.57 6.42
C LEU A 131 -15.67 -12.76 7.67
N PHE A 132 -16.14 -11.53 7.47
CA PHE A 132 -16.52 -10.62 8.53
C PHE A 132 -17.95 -10.81 9.05
N SER A 133 -18.81 -11.54 8.34
CA SER A 133 -20.26 -11.61 8.63
C SER A 133 -20.58 -12.06 10.04
N ASP A 134 -19.84 -13.02 10.57
CA ASP A 134 -20.09 -13.58 11.90
C ASP A 134 -19.77 -12.56 13.00
N ARG A 135 -18.74 -11.73 12.83
CA ARG A 135 -18.37 -10.69 13.81
C ARG A 135 -19.28 -9.46 13.74
N LEU A 136 -19.69 -9.06 12.53
CA LEU A 136 -20.64 -7.96 12.34
C LEU A 136 -22.08 -8.32 12.76
N GLY A 137 -22.38 -9.62 12.85
CA GLY A 137 -23.75 -10.10 13.14
C GLY A 137 -24.77 -9.78 12.04
N VAL A 138 -24.30 -9.38 10.84
CA VAL A 138 -25.09 -9.13 9.63
C VAL A 138 -24.57 -10.04 8.53
N PRO A 139 -25.37 -10.99 8.01
CA PRO A 139 -24.94 -11.86 6.93
C PRO A 139 -24.51 -11.07 5.70
N TYR A 140 -23.62 -11.66 4.89
CA TYR A 140 -23.24 -11.11 3.60
C TYR A 140 -24.50 -10.81 2.77
N PRO A 141 -24.67 -9.56 2.26
CA PRO A 141 -25.98 -9.12 1.79
C PRO A 141 -26.28 -9.46 0.32
N TRP A 142 -25.30 -9.94 -0.44
CA TRP A 142 -25.39 -10.11 -1.89
C TRP A 142 -25.48 -11.58 -2.28
N PRO A 143 -26.00 -11.90 -3.51
CA PRO A 143 -26.27 -13.30 -3.89
C PRO A 143 -25.02 -14.10 -4.26
N LYS A 144 -23.90 -13.47 -4.58
CA LYS A 144 -22.58 -14.07 -4.84
C LYS A 144 -21.47 -13.16 -4.37
N TYR A 145 -20.24 -13.68 -4.31
CA TYR A 145 -19.04 -12.85 -4.23
C TYR A 145 -18.03 -13.26 -5.29
N ALA A 146 -17.79 -12.39 -6.25
CA ALA A 146 -16.73 -12.54 -7.25
C ALA A 146 -15.58 -11.58 -6.97
N GLN A 147 -14.37 -11.98 -7.31
CA GLN A 147 -13.19 -11.12 -7.32
C GLN A 147 -12.53 -11.26 -8.68
N VAL A 148 -12.32 -10.17 -9.38
CA VAL A 148 -11.68 -10.14 -10.70
C VAL A 148 -10.41 -9.32 -10.66
N SER A 149 -9.34 -9.87 -11.20
CA SER A 149 -8.12 -9.11 -11.44
C SER A 149 -8.09 -8.64 -12.89
N VAL A 150 -7.94 -7.33 -13.09
CA VAL A 150 -7.89 -6.74 -14.43
C VAL A 150 -6.55 -6.06 -14.69
N ARG A 151 -6.17 -6.03 -15.96
CA ARG A 151 -4.92 -5.43 -16.38
C ARG A 151 -4.99 -3.91 -16.35
N ASP A 152 -3.92 -3.28 -15.91
CA ASP A 152 -3.73 -1.83 -15.90
C ASP A 152 -4.87 -1.06 -15.18
N PHE A 153 -5.42 -1.63 -14.09
CA PHE A 153 -6.43 -0.98 -13.30
C PHE A 153 -5.93 0.37 -12.76
N VAL A 154 -6.80 1.37 -12.73
CA VAL A 154 -6.39 2.77 -12.47
C VAL A 154 -6.15 3.09 -11.00
N THR A 155 -6.72 2.27 -10.10
CA THR A 155 -6.54 2.35 -8.64
C THR A 155 -5.99 1.03 -8.11
N GLY A 156 -5.93 0.85 -6.79
CA GLY A 156 -5.55 -0.44 -6.18
C GLY A 156 -6.59 -1.53 -6.41
N ALA A 157 -7.82 -1.23 -5.99
CA ALA A 157 -8.98 -2.09 -6.15
C ALA A 157 -10.27 -1.23 -6.15
N MET A 158 -11.43 -1.89 -6.26
CA MET A 158 -12.75 -1.26 -6.25
C MET A 158 -13.79 -2.25 -5.74
N GLU A 159 -14.57 -1.84 -4.79
CA GLU A 159 -15.55 -2.60 -4.04
C GLU A 159 -16.83 -2.96 -4.81
N ASN A 160 -16.87 -2.92 -6.12
CA ASN A 160 -18.07 -3.14 -6.90
C ASN A 160 -18.97 -4.23 -6.30
N VAL A 161 -20.24 -3.90 -6.09
CA VAL A 161 -21.20 -4.78 -5.37
C VAL A 161 -21.17 -6.20 -5.92
N SER A 162 -20.91 -7.17 -5.06
CA SER A 162 -20.84 -8.60 -5.37
C SER A 162 -19.77 -9.05 -6.36
N ALA A 163 -18.90 -8.13 -6.84
CA ALA A 163 -17.91 -8.39 -7.89
C ALA A 163 -16.72 -7.41 -7.78
N THR A 164 -15.95 -7.51 -6.70
CA THR A 164 -14.76 -6.67 -6.44
C THR A 164 -13.77 -6.75 -7.58
N THR A 165 -13.29 -5.58 -8.03
CA THR A 165 -12.27 -5.46 -9.07
C THR A 165 -10.92 -5.13 -8.43
N HIS A 166 -9.87 -5.85 -8.82
CA HIS A 166 -8.50 -5.65 -8.35
C HIS A 166 -7.56 -5.37 -9.52
N GLY A 167 -6.51 -4.62 -9.28
CA GLY A 167 -5.41 -4.47 -10.22
C GLY A 167 -4.61 -5.75 -10.42
N GLY A 168 -3.91 -5.85 -11.55
CA GLY A 168 -3.13 -7.04 -11.92
C GLY A 168 -2.04 -7.45 -10.92
N PHE A 169 -1.58 -6.52 -10.08
CA PHE A 169 -0.55 -6.77 -9.06
C PHE A 169 -0.96 -7.81 -8.00
N ILE A 170 -2.27 -8.03 -7.80
CA ILE A 170 -2.77 -9.02 -6.83
C ILE A 170 -2.49 -10.46 -7.28
N GLN A 171 -2.29 -10.68 -8.59
CA GLN A 171 -2.00 -11.99 -9.15
C GLN A 171 -0.57 -12.40 -8.82
N GLN A 172 -0.44 -13.41 -7.98
CA GLN A 172 0.84 -13.89 -7.45
C GLN A 172 0.93 -15.42 -7.53
N THR A 173 2.11 -15.91 -7.85
CA THR A 173 2.46 -17.32 -7.71
C THR A 173 2.71 -17.66 -6.23
N ARG A 174 2.69 -18.92 -5.84
CA ARG A 174 3.03 -19.33 -4.47
C ARG A 174 4.39 -18.85 -4.01
N ARG A 175 5.35 -18.72 -4.92
CA ARG A 175 6.68 -18.22 -4.60
C ARG A 175 6.66 -16.72 -4.29
N GLN A 176 5.90 -15.93 -5.04
CA GLN A 176 5.71 -14.51 -4.77
C GLN A 176 4.99 -14.26 -3.44
N LEU A 177 4.02 -15.13 -3.08
CA LEU A 177 3.30 -15.07 -1.81
C LEU A 177 4.20 -15.26 -0.56
N ILE A 178 5.43 -15.78 -0.71
CA ILE A 178 6.42 -15.84 0.38
C ILE A 178 6.83 -14.45 0.84
N ASP A 179 6.88 -13.50 -0.07
CA ASP A 179 7.34 -12.14 0.18
C ASP A 179 6.26 -11.23 0.75
N GLY A 180 5.03 -11.52 0.46
CA GLY A 180 3.85 -10.81 0.93
C GLY A 180 2.63 -11.23 0.15
N ASN A 181 1.49 -10.95 0.72
CA ASN A 181 0.20 -11.13 0.06
C ASN A 181 -0.60 -9.84 0.19
N GLU A 182 -1.59 -9.67 -0.65
CA GLU A 182 -2.43 -8.49 -0.68
C GLU A 182 -3.69 -8.66 0.21
N GLU A 183 -3.58 -9.42 1.30
CA GLU A 183 -4.70 -9.69 2.21
C GLU A 183 -5.32 -8.40 2.79
N ALA A 184 -4.53 -7.36 3.01
CA ALA A 184 -5.03 -6.08 3.48
C ALA A 184 -6.04 -5.49 2.48
N ILE A 185 -5.69 -5.46 1.19
CA ILE A 185 -6.55 -4.94 0.13
C ILE A 185 -7.79 -5.82 -0.01
N ILE A 186 -7.64 -7.14 0.01
CA ILE A 186 -8.78 -8.07 -0.08
C ILE A 186 -9.73 -7.89 1.11
N ALA A 187 -9.20 -7.68 2.31
CA ALA A 187 -9.99 -7.43 3.52
C ALA A 187 -10.70 -6.07 3.47
N HIS A 188 -10.05 -5.03 2.97
CA HIS A 188 -10.60 -3.70 2.72
C HIS A 188 -11.81 -3.78 1.78
N GLU A 189 -11.61 -4.33 0.58
CA GLU A 189 -12.65 -4.45 -0.43
C GLU A 189 -13.82 -5.35 0.01
N LEU A 190 -13.54 -6.41 0.74
CA LEU A 190 -14.61 -7.25 1.27
C LEU A 190 -15.40 -6.52 2.37
N PHE A 191 -14.76 -5.69 3.19
CA PHE A 191 -15.46 -4.94 4.25
C PHE A 191 -16.41 -3.89 3.69
N HIS A 192 -16.07 -3.32 2.55
CA HIS A 192 -16.95 -2.44 1.78
C HIS A 192 -18.30 -3.07 1.43
N GLN A 193 -18.38 -4.39 1.27
CA GLN A 193 -19.64 -5.05 0.92
C GLN A 193 -20.77 -4.79 1.95
N TRP A 194 -20.39 -4.35 3.17
CA TRP A 194 -21.30 -3.83 4.19
C TRP A 194 -21.21 -2.29 4.32
N PHE A 195 -19.99 -1.75 4.38
CA PHE A 195 -19.74 -0.32 4.58
C PHE A 195 -19.30 0.33 3.26
N GLY A 196 -20.22 0.95 2.58
CA GLY A 196 -20.09 1.46 1.20
C GLY A 196 -21.16 0.90 0.30
N ASP A 197 -21.36 -0.42 0.30
CA ASP A 197 -22.27 -1.12 -0.59
C ASP A 197 -23.68 -1.27 0.02
N LEU A 198 -23.78 -1.98 1.15
CA LEU A 198 -25.06 -2.20 1.82
C LEU A 198 -25.60 -0.87 2.37
N VAL A 199 -24.77 -0.17 3.13
CA VAL A 199 -25.03 1.20 3.59
C VAL A 199 -23.99 2.11 2.95
N THR A 200 -24.44 3.03 2.12
CA THR A 200 -23.59 3.95 1.36
C THR A 200 -23.62 5.33 1.98
N THR A 201 -22.57 6.08 1.87
CA THR A 201 -22.57 7.50 2.23
C THR A 201 -23.67 8.27 1.47
N GLU A 202 -24.37 9.18 2.18
CA GLU A 202 -25.46 9.98 1.57
C GLU A 202 -24.90 10.96 0.53
N SER A 203 -23.76 11.51 0.80
CA SER A 203 -22.97 12.36 -0.08
C SER A 203 -21.49 12.10 0.15
N TRP A 204 -20.66 12.45 -0.79
CA TRP A 204 -19.20 12.28 -0.67
C TRP A 204 -18.61 12.98 0.56
N SER A 205 -19.28 13.99 1.11
CA SER A 205 -18.90 14.63 2.38
C SER A 205 -18.75 13.66 3.55
N ASN A 206 -19.48 12.55 3.53
CA ASN A 206 -19.48 11.52 4.56
C ASN A 206 -18.73 10.24 4.12
N ILE A 207 -17.78 10.34 3.19
CA ILE A 207 -17.01 9.20 2.62
C ILE A 207 -16.31 8.35 3.68
N THR A 208 -16.03 8.93 4.84
CA THR A 208 -15.52 8.21 6.01
C THR A 208 -16.38 6.99 6.41
N LEU A 209 -17.68 7.00 6.10
CA LEU A 209 -18.58 5.86 6.36
C LEU A 209 -18.28 4.66 5.46
N ASN A 210 -17.68 4.89 4.31
CA ASN A 210 -17.19 3.85 3.41
C ASN A 210 -15.72 3.54 3.76
N GLU A 211 -14.82 4.48 3.53
CA GLU A 211 -13.38 4.26 3.50
C GLU A 211 -12.73 4.01 4.87
N SER A 212 -13.16 4.75 5.90
CA SER A 212 -12.59 4.53 7.24
C SER A 212 -12.93 3.14 7.78
N PHE A 213 -14.14 2.65 7.46
CA PHE A 213 -14.55 1.29 7.83
C PHE A 213 -13.79 0.25 7.03
N ALA A 214 -13.66 0.43 5.74
CA ALA A 214 -12.92 -0.48 4.89
C ALA A 214 -11.44 -0.57 5.30
N ASP A 215 -10.82 0.56 5.62
CA ASP A 215 -9.44 0.63 6.11
C ASP A 215 -9.27 0.06 7.55
N TYR A 216 -10.39 -0.08 8.30
CA TYR A 216 -10.40 -0.81 9.57
C TYR A 216 -10.60 -2.33 9.38
N GLY A 217 -11.05 -2.76 8.21
CA GLY A 217 -11.23 -4.17 7.85
C GLY A 217 -9.94 -5.00 7.98
N PRO A 218 -8.80 -4.56 7.41
CA PRO A 218 -7.48 -5.20 7.59
C PRO A 218 -7.09 -5.38 9.05
N TYR A 219 -7.28 -4.35 9.90
CA TYR A 219 -7.03 -4.48 11.33
C TYR A 219 -7.81 -5.65 11.95
N LEU A 220 -9.11 -5.72 11.68
CA LEU A 220 -9.98 -6.79 12.22
C LEU A 220 -9.59 -8.18 11.67
N TRP A 221 -9.19 -8.25 10.41
CA TRP A 221 -8.71 -9.47 9.79
C TRP A 221 -7.40 -9.95 10.40
N PHE A 222 -6.43 -9.06 10.55
CA PHE A 222 -5.13 -9.40 11.14
C PHE A 222 -5.23 -9.74 12.62
N GLU A 223 -6.11 -9.04 13.37
CA GLU A 223 -6.42 -9.40 14.76
C GLU A 223 -6.91 -10.85 14.88
N HIS A 224 -7.80 -11.25 13.96
CA HIS A 224 -8.36 -12.59 13.92
C HIS A 224 -7.35 -13.65 13.48
N LYS A 225 -6.61 -13.40 12.40
CA LYS A 225 -5.76 -14.38 11.73
C LYS A 225 -4.37 -14.51 12.35
N TYR A 226 -3.76 -13.38 12.69
CA TYR A 226 -2.35 -13.30 13.09
C TYR A 226 -2.14 -12.79 14.52
N GLY A 227 -3.21 -12.36 15.18
CA GLY A 227 -3.15 -11.85 16.54
C GLY A 227 -2.87 -10.35 16.67
N PRO A 228 -2.81 -9.85 17.93
CA PRO A 228 -2.83 -8.42 18.22
C PRO A 228 -1.63 -7.65 17.68
N ASP A 229 -0.43 -8.24 17.70
CA ASP A 229 0.78 -7.53 17.23
C ASP A 229 0.69 -7.21 15.72
N ALA A 230 0.10 -8.10 14.91
CA ALA A 230 -0.09 -7.88 13.48
C ALA A 230 -1.16 -6.82 13.20
N ALA A 231 -2.26 -6.83 13.96
CA ALA A 231 -3.28 -5.81 13.88
C ALA A 231 -2.75 -4.43 14.32
N ASP A 232 -2.00 -4.37 15.42
CA ASP A 232 -1.39 -3.13 15.88
C ASP A 232 -0.33 -2.59 14.91
N LEU A 233 0.34 -3.45 14.14
CA LEU A 233 1.22 -3.01 13.06
C LEU A 233 0.44 -2.33 11.95
N ASP A 234 -0.67 -2.89 11.49
CA ASP A 234 -1.55 -2.28 10.48
C ASP A 234 -2.04 -0.90 10.95
N ARG A 235 -2.57 -0.83 12.18
CA ARG A 235 -2.99 0.43 12.79
C ARG A 235 -1.85 1.45 12.95
N TYR A 236 -0.64 0.99 13.28
CA TYR A 236 0.55 1.84 13.30
C TYR A 236 0.88 2.41 11.92
N GLN A 237 0.77 1.60 10.87
CA GLN A 237 0.98 2.05 9.50
C GLN A 237 -0.06 3.12 9.09
N ASN A 238 -1.33 2.91 9.42
CA ASN A 238 -2.38 3.90 9.25
C ASN A 238 -2.09 5.20 10.02
N LEU A 239 -1.71 5.11 11.29
CA LEU A 239 -1.31 6.28 12.08
C LEU A 239 -0.14 7.04 11.42
N GLN A 240 0.88 6.33 10.94
CA GLN A 240 2.02 6.96 10.27
C GLN A 240 1.64 7.56 8.91
N SER A 241 0.77 6.92 8.13
CA SER A 241 0.25 7.44 6.86
C SER A 241 -0.42 8.81 7.06
N TYR A 242 -1.28 8.92 8.08
CA TYR A 242 -1.92 10.18 8.42
C TYR A 242 -0.92 11.24 8.94
N LEU A 243 -0.03 10.87 9.88
CA LEU A 243 0.86 11.83 10.54
C LEU A 243 2.03 12.31 9.68
N ARG A 244 2.37 11.60 8.59
CA ARG A 244 3.51 11.92 7.73
C ARG A 244 3.35 13.21 6.97
N ASN A 245 2.14 13.51 6.47
CA ASN A 245 1.86 14.75 5.77
C ASN A 245 1.20 15.77 6.71
N PRO A 246 1.86 16.91 7.03
CA PRO A 246 1.28 17.96 7.86
C PRO A 246 -0.03 18.55 7.30
N GLU A 247 -0.24 18.54 5.99
CA GLU A 247 -1.46 19.08 5.35
C GLU A 247 -2.71 18.32 5.78
N ASN A 248 -2.59 17.05 6.16
CA ASN A 248 -3.69 16.25 6.68
C ASN A 248 -4.33 16.86 7.94
N THR A 249 -3.58 17.69 8.69
CA THR A 249 -4.10 18.34 9.90
C THR A 249 -5.13 19.42 9.63
N ALA A 250 -5.22 19.94 8.41
CA ALA A 250 -6.21 20.94 8.02
C ALA A 250 -7.62 20.36 7.79
N ASN A 251 -7.73 19.05 7.64
CA ASN A 251 -8.96 18.38 7.21
C ASN A 251 -9.67 17.63 8.34
N ALA A 252 -11.00 17.81 8.41
CA ALA A 252 -11.90 16.95 9.18
C ALA A 252 -12.26 15.67 8.39
N LEU A 253 -12.83 14.66 9.05
CA LEU A 253 -13.36 13.48 8.35
C LEU A 253 -14.58 13.83 7.52
N VAL A 254 -15.50 14.63 8.04
CA VAL A 254 -16.67 15.14 7.31
C VAL A 254 -16.34 16.49 6.71
N ARG A 255 -16.40 16.58 5.38
CA ARG A 255 -16.04 17.78 4.62
C ARG A 255 -17.13 18.16 3.66
N TYR A 256 -17.83 19.25 3.94
CA TYR A 256 -18.93 19.74 3.09
C TYR A 256 -18.44 20.62 1.93
N TYR A 257 -17.18 21.06 1.96
CA TYR A 257 -16.58 21.93 0.94
C TYR A 257 -15.37 21.22 0.34
N TYR A 258 -15.44 20.87 -0.94
CA TYR A 258 -14.40 20.26 -1.75
C TYR A 258 -14.55 20.72 -3.22
N GLN A 259 -13.48 20.71 -3.99
CA GLN A 259 -13.51 21.08 -5.41
C GLN A 259 -13.95 19.91 -6.28
N SER A 260 -13.40 18.72 -6.01
CA SER A 260 -13.79 17.45 -6.62
C SER A 260 -14.06 16.42 -5.54
N PRO A 261 -15.03 15.51 -5.72
CA PRO A 261 -15.18 14.35 -4.84
C PRO A 261 -13.88 13.56 -4.65
N ASP A 262 -13.03 13.50 -5.67
CA ASP A 262 -11.75 12.79 -5.61
C ASP A 262 -10.77 13.38 -4.58
N ASP A 263 -10.90 14.66 -4.23
CA ASP A 263 -10.08 15.31 -3.20
C ASP A 263 -10.33 14.75 -1.78
N LEU A 264 -11.42 14.00 -1.62
CA LEU A 264 -11.80 13.40 -0.35
C LEU A 264 -11.13 12.04 -0.08
N PHE A 265 -10.52 11.44 -1.10
CA PHE A 265 -9.82 10.15 -1.04
C PHE A 265 -8.36 10.35 -0.59
N ASP A 266 -8.19 10.64 0.69
CA ASP A 266 -6.90 10.97 1.28
C ASP A 266 -6.66 10.21 2.60
N ALA A 267 -5.47 10.36 3.18
CA ALA A 267 -5.11 9.72 4.44
C ALA A 267 -6.00 10.14 5.63
N VAL A 268 -6.83 11.18 5.48
CA VAL A 268 -7.81 11.56 6.50
C VAL A 268 -9.03 10.62 6.42
N SER A 269 -9.62 10.47 5.25
CA SER A 269 -10.79 9.59 5.07
C SER A 269 -10.48 8.11 5.32
N TYR A 270 -9.28 7.68 4.98
CA TYR A 270 -8.79 6.30 5.15
C TYR A 270 -8.17 6.11 6.54
N SER A 271 -6.93 6.49 6.69
CA SER A 271 -6.04 6.11 7.79
C SER A 271 -6.40 6.78 9.12
N LYS A 272 -6.72 8.10 9.13
CA LYS A 272 -7.20 8.79 10.34
C LYS A 272 -8.53 8.18 10.80
N GLY A 273 -9.45 7.94 9.86
CA GLY A 273 -10.76 7.38 10.14
C GLY A 273 -10.68 5.98 10.75
N ALA A 274 -9.85 5.09 10.22
CA ALA A 274 -9.61 3.76 10.78
C ALA A 274 -9.08 3.82 12.22
N CYS A 275 -8.12 4.73 12.50
CA CYS A 275 -7.63 4.96 13.85
C CYS A 275 -8.74 5.47 14.80
N ILE A 276 -9.63 6.34 14.31
CA ILE A 276 -10.76 6.86 15.11
C ILE A 276 -11.78 5.77 15.42
N LEU A 277 -12.07 4.87 14.47
CA LEU A 277 -12.92 3.70 14.71
C LEU A 277 -12.33 2.79 15.79
N HIS A 278 -11.02 2.59 15.81
CA HIS A 278 -10.35 1.85 16.86
C HIS A 278 -10.47 2.54 18.23
N MET A 279 -10.35 3.88 18.27
CA MET A 279 -10.59 4.66 19.49
C MET A 279 -12.04 4.56 19.97
N LEU A 280 -13.02 4.60 19.04
CA LEU A 280 -14.44 4.44 19.37
C LEU A 280 -14.72 3.04 19.95
N ARG A 281 -14.11 1.99 19.36
CA ARG A 281 -14.17 0.62 19.89
C ARG A 281 -13.62 0.54 21.33
N ALA A 282 -12.50 1.19 21.60
CA ALA A 282 -11.92 1.24 22.94
C ALA A 282 -12.79 2.03 23.94
N GLU A 283 -13.45 3.09 23.49
CA GLU A 283 -14.34 3.93 24.32
C GLU A 283 -15.62 3.20 24.74
N VAL A 284 -16.23 2.43 23.83
CA VAL A 284 -17.52 1.76 24.13
C VAL A 284 -17.36 0.29 24.51
N GLY A 285 -16.22 -0.34 24.21
CA GLY A 285 -15.94 -1.76 24.39
C GLY A 285 -16.42 -2.61 23.20
N ASP A 286 -15.81 -3.80 23.04
CA ASP A 286 -16.00 -4.69 21.89
C ASP A 286 -17.48 -5.04 21.65
N ASP A 287 -18.17 -5.53 22.68
CA ASP A 287 -19.56 -5.99 22.53
C ASP A 287 -20.49 -4.87 22.06
N ALA A 288 -20.36 -3.69 22.68
CA ALA A 288 -21.15 -2.53 22.29
C ALA A 288 -20.77 -2.00 20.92
N PHE A 289 -19.50 -2.03 20.55
CA PHE A 289 -19.01 -1.61 19.23
C PHE A 289 -19.66 -2.46 18.14
N PHE A 290 -19.53 -3.77 18.19
CA PHE A 290 -20.11 -4.64 17.16
C PHE A 290 -21.65 -4.67 17.19
N ALA A 291 -22.27 -4.55 18.35
CA ALA A 291 -23.72 -4.39 18.43
C ALA A 291 -24.21 -3.08 17.77
N SER A 292 -23.47 -1.99 17.91
CA SER A 292 -23.78 -0.70 17.29
C SER A 292 -23.58 -0.75 15.78
N LEU A 293 -22.53 -1.43 15.29
CA LEU A 293 -22.36 -1.65 13.85
C LEU A 293 -23.50 -2.48 13.26
N LYS A 294 -23.95 -3.52 13.97
CA LYS A 294 -25.11 -4.32 13.56
C LYS A 294 -26.38 -3.48 13.49
N GLU A 295 -26.62 -2.63 14.49
CA GLU A 295 -27.75 -1.70 14.52
C GLU A 295 -27.72 -0.75 13.32
N TYR A 296 -26.59 -0.11 13.07
CA TYR A 296 -26.37 0.79 11.92
C TYR A 296 -26.64 0.08 10.59
N LEU A 297 -26.00 -1.07 10.34
CA LEU A 297 -26.15 -1.84 9.10
C LEU A 297 -27.56 -2.39 8.89
N THR A 298 -28.27 -2.71 9.97
CA THR A 298 -29.64 -3.24 9.89
C THR A 298 -30.64 -2.13 9.61
N THR A 299 -30.51 -0.99 10.30
CA THR A 299 -31.43 0.16 10.18
C THR A 299 -31.32 0.82 8.81
N HIS A 300 -30.12 0.93 8.29
CA HIS A 300 -29.85 1.61 7.00
C HIS A 300 -29.65 0.65 5.83
N ARG A 301 -30.02 -0.61 5.98
CA ARG A 301 -29.83 -1.64 4.94
C ARG A 301 -30.40 -1.19 3.59
N TYR A 302 -29.56 -1.24 2.53
CA TYR A 302 -29.84 -0.79 1.16
C TYR A 302 -30.21 0.69 1.05
N ARG A 303 -29.79 1.50 2.01
CA ARG A 303 -30.01 2.95 2.04
C ARG A 303 -28.69 3.69 2.16
N SER A 304 -28.79 5.01 2.12
CA SER A 304 -27.69 5.91 2.41
C SER A 304 -27.76 6.41 3.85
N ALA A 305 -26.61 6.83 4.40
CA ALA A 305 -26.49 7.33 5.75
C ALA A 305 -25.47 8.49 5.84
N GLU A 306 -25.62 9.29 6.88
CA GLU A 306 -24.66 10.30 7.31
C GLU A 306 -23.95 9.87 8.59
N VAL A 307 -22.86 10.56 8.95
CA VAL A 307 -22.11 10.29 10.21
C VAL A 307 -23.00 10.43 11.45
N ALA A 308 -24.03 11.29 11.39
CA ALA A 308 -25.01 11.41 12.46
C ALA A 308 -25.80 10.11 12.70
N ASP A 309 -26.12 9.34 11.66
CA ASP A 309 -26.81 8.06 11.77
C ASP A 309 -25.93 7.01 12.46
N LEU A 310 -24.62 7.00 12.14
CA LEU A 310 -23.65 6.15 12.83
C LEU A 310 -23.62 6.48 14.32
N ARG A 311 -23.50 7.77 14.68
CA ARG A 311 -23.52 8.21 16.10
C ARG A 311 -24.79 7.75 16.81
N LEU A 312 -25.94 7.95 16.20
CA LEU A 312 -27.23 7.55 16.77
C LEU A 312 -27.32 6.04 17.02
N ALA A 313 -26.80 5.21 16.11
CA ALA A 313 -26.74 3.76 16.33
C ALA A 313 -25.90 3.41 17.55
N PHE A 314 -24.76 4.07 17.75
CA PHE A 314 -23.92 3.87 18.93
C PHE A 314 -24.57 4.39 20.22
N GLU A 315 -25.23 5.54 20.18
CA GLU A 315 -25.99 6.08 21.33
C GLU A 315 -27.18 5.20 21.71
N ASN A 316 -27.91 4.67 20.72
CA ASN A 316 -29.01 3.74 20.96
C ASN A 316 -28.58 2.46 21.67
N VAL A 317 -27.46 1.87 21.28
CA VAL A 317 -26.96 0.63 21.87
C VAL A 317 -26.31 0.87 23.24
N THR A 318 -25.56 1.94 23.40
CA THR A 318 -24.77 2.19 24.62
C THR A 318 -25.55 2.96 25.68
N GLY A 319 -26.61 3.69 25.30
CA GLY A 319 -27.31 4.63 26.17
C GLY A 319 -26.46 5.85 26.57
N ARG A 320 -25.34 6.12 25.89
CA ARG A 320 -24.37 7.17 26.22
C ARG A 320 -24.48 8.30 25.19
N ASP A 321 -24.29 9.54 25.64
CA ASP A 321 -24.07 10.68 24.76
C ASP A 321 -22.64 10.61 24.19
N LEU A 322 -22.54 10.49 22.86
CA LEU A 322 -21.28 10.44 22.12
C LEU A 322 -21.05 11.69 21.27
N ASN A 323 -21.88 12.74 21.39
CA ASN A 323 -21.69 14.00 20.66
C ASN A 323 -20.28 14.57 20.85
N TRP A 324 -19.73 14.51 22.07
CA TRP A 324 -18.39 14.99 22.34
C TRP A 324 -17.33 14.26 21.52
N PHE A 325 -17.48 12.93 21.33
CA PHE A 325 -16.53 12.11 20.55
C PHE A 325 -16.61 12.47 19.08
N PHE A 326 -17.81 12.48 18.51
CA PHE A 326 -18.00 12.79 17.08
C PHE A 326 -17.62 14.23 16.76
N ASN A 327 -17.95 15.20 17.61
CA ASN A 327 -17.60 16.61 17.39
C ASN A 327 -16.10 16.83 17.28
N GLN A 328 -15.30 16.21 18.16
CA GLN A 328 -13.86 16.40 18.14
C GLN A 328 -13.12 15.53 17.12
N TRP A 329 -13.66 14.38 16.71
CA TRP A 329 -12.94 13.45 15.86
C TRP A 329 -13.45 13.41 14.40
N TYR A 330 -14.75 13.57 14.18
CA TYR A 330 -15.34 13.53 12.84
C TYR A 330 -15.52 14.93 12.22
N PHE A 331 -15.91 15.92 13.03
CA PHE A 331 -16.25 17.25 12.53
C PHE A 331 -15.15 18.30 12.75
N ALA A 332 -14.13 18.01 13.55
CA ALA A 332 -13.00 18.92 13.74
C ALA A 332 -11.73 18.38 13.04
N PRO A 333 -10.87 19.30 12.54
CA PRO A 333 -9.60 18.94 11.94
C PRO A 333 -8.53 18.62 12.98
N GLY A 334 -7.39 18.07 12.53
CA GLY A 334 -6.19 17.91 13.33
C GLY A 334 -6.20 16.68 14.23
N HIS A 335 -5.30 16.71 15.21
CA HIS A 335 -5.10 15.69 16.23
C HIS A 335 -4.39 16.30 17.44
N PRO A 336 -4.48 15.68 18.66
CA PRO A 336 -3.76 16.16 19.82
C PRO A 336 -2.24 16.00 19.66
N VAL A 337 -1.50 17.04 20.05
CA VAL A 337 -0.05 17.01 20.22
C VAL A 337 0.23 17.15 21.71
N LEU A 338 0.80 16.12 22.32
CA LEU A 338 0.89 15.98 23.77
C LEU A 338 2.32 16.14 24.25
N ASN A 339 2.52 17.00 25.26
CA ASN A 339 3.73 17.00 26.07
C ASN A 339 3.40 16.36 27.42
N ILE A 340 4.05 15.24 27.73
CA ILE A 340 3.75 14.39 28.88
C ILE A 340 4.94 14.44 29.84
N THR A 341 4.69 14.83 31.08
CA THR A 341 5.71 14.91 32.10
C THR A 341 5.30 14.07 33.31
N THR A 342 6.16 13.17 33.72
CA THR A 342 5.97 12.35 34.94
C THR A 342 6.91 12.80 36.04
N ASN A 343 6.45 12.73 37.27
CA ASN A 343 7.23 13.03 38.45
C ASN A 343 6.87 12.06 39.58
N TYR A 344 7.81 11.79 40.48
CA TYR A 344 7.58 11.01 41.70
C TYR A 344 8.00 11.81 42.93
N ASP A 345 7.12 11.85 43.94
CA ASP A 345 7.36 12.44 45.24
C ASP A 345 7.46 11.32 46.29
N ASP A 346 8.66 11.07 46.76
CA ASP A 346 8.94 10.02 47.73
C ASP A 346 8.28 10.31 49.08
N SER A 347 8.19 11.59 49.47
CA SER A 347 7.56 12.00 50.74
C SER A 347 6.04 11.80 50.70
N ALA A 348 5.41 12.05 49.60
CA ALA A 348 3.98 11.84 49.38
C ALA A 348 3.64 10.40 48.96
N ARG A 349 4.64 9.56 48.65
CA ARG A 349 4.47 8.23 48.09
C ARG A 349 3.49 8.25 46.89
N SER A 350 3.73 9.18 45.99
CA SER A 350 2.82 9.43 44.88
C SER A 350 3.59 9.83 43.62
N ALA A 351 3.29 9.15 42.53
CA ALA A 351 3.66 9.65 41.20
C ALA A 351 2.61 10.63 40.70
N SER A 352 2.98 11.44 39.76
CA SER A 352 2.06 12.32 39.01
C SER A 352 2.38 12.30 37.55
N ILE A 353 1.35 12.46 36.71
CA ILE A 353 1.48 12.62 35.28
C ILE A 353 0.74 13.87 34.84
N THR A 354 1.47 14.76 34.21
CA THR A 354 0.95 15.99 33.61
C THR A 354 0.91 15.84 32.10
N VAL A 355 -0.26 16.03 31.51
CA VAL A 355 -0.48 16.06 30.06
C VAL A 355 -0.82 17.48 29.66
N GLU A 356 -0.06 18.03 28.72
CA GLU A 356 -0.28 19.33 28.14
C GLU A 356 -0.52 19.20 26.62
N GLN A 357 -1.64 19.71 26.15
CA GLN A 357 -2.01 19.75 24.75
C GLN A 357 -1.43 21.01 24.10
N ILE A 358 -0.52 20.82 23.16
CA ILE A 358 0.29 21.91 22.55
C ILE A 358 0.02 22.12 21.05
N GLN A 359 -0.98 21.44 20.49
CA GLN A 359 -1.40 21.68 19.10
C GLN A 359 -1.89 23.12 18.90
N ASN A 360 -1.71 23.63 17.64
CA ASN A 360 -2.33 24.89 17.25
C ASN A 360 -3.86 24.75 17.20
N THR A 361 -4.57 25.63 17.88
CA THR A 361 -6.04 25.65 17.93
C THR A 361 -6.66 26.77 17.07
N ASP A 362 -5.83 27.61 16.42
CA ASP A 362 -6.31 28.79 15.68
C ASP A 362 -7.05 28.42 14.38
N GLU A 363 -6.78 27.22 13.86
CA GLU A 363 -7.38 26.69 12.62
C GLU A 363 -8.50 25.68 12.88
N GLY A 364 -9.09 25.71 14.05
CA GLY A 364 -10.25 24.85 14.40
C GLY A 364 -9.92 23.50 15.01
N THR A 365 -8.64 23.14 15.17
CA THR A 365 -8.23 21.96 15.92
C THR A 365 -8.62 22.12 17.39
N PRO A 366 -9.43 21.23 18.00
CA PRO A 366 -9.92 21.42 19.34
C PRO A 366 -8.86 21.12 20.40
N VAL A 367 -9.16 21.52 21.65
CA VAL A 367 -8.60 20.88 22.82
C VAL A 367 -9.41 19.64 23.10
N TYR A 368 -8.76 18.48 23.01
CA TYR A 368 -9.41 17.18 23.04
C TYR A 368 -9.74 16.72 24.47
N ARG A 369 -10.86 16.04 24.63
CA ARG A 369 -11.14 15.18 25.77
C ARG A 369 -10.56 13.81 25.49
N LEU A 370 -9.64 13.34 26.36
CA LEU A 370 -8.85 12.13 26.14
C LEU A 370 -9.03 11.14 27.31
N PRO A 371 -9.92 10.15 27.18
CA PRO A 371 -9.96 9.00 28.07
C PRO A 371 -8.71 8.14 27.87
N VAL A 372 -7.95 7.84 28.92
CA VAL A 372 -6.65 7.17 28.82
C VAL A 372 -6.47 6.15 29.93
N ALA A 373 -5.92 4.98 29.62
CA ALA A 373 -5.38 4.05 30.57
C ALA A 373 -3.90 4.37 30.83
N ILE A 374 -3.49 4.33 32.10
CA ILE A 374 -2.12 4.57 32.54
C ILE A 374 -1.69 3.39 33.41
N ASP A 375 -0.62 2.69 33.02
CA ASP A 375 -0.04 1.63 33.81
C ASP A 375 1.20 2.13 34.58
N VAL A 376 1.19 1.95 35.88
CA VAL A 376 2.31 2.26 36.79
C VAL A 376 2.99 0.96 37.18
N TYR A 377 4.25 0.82 36.78
CA TYR A 377 5.11 -0.31 37.17
C TYR A 377 6.00 0.10 38.33
N ALA A 378 5.78 -0.50 39.50
CA ALA A 378 6.55 -0.20 40.67
C ALA A 378 6.69 -1.44 41.59
N ALA A 379 7.89 -1.68 42.12
CA ALA A 379 8.20 -2.81 42.99
C ALA A 379 7.68 -4.18 42.50
N GLY A 380 7.82 -4.43 41.20
CA GLY A 380 7.41 -5.66 40.54
C GLY A 380 5.90 -5.84 40.36
N LYS A 381 5.11 -4.79 40.59
CA LYS A 381 3.65 -4.77 40.39
C LYS A 381 3.26 -3.78 39.28
N VAL A 382 2.14 -4.08 38.63
CA VAL A 382 1.51 -3.17 37.64
C VAL A 382 0.18 -2.73 38.22
N THR A 383 -0.04 -1.43 38.30
CA THR A 383 -1.32 -0.85 38.74
C THR A 383 -1.88 -0.02 37.59
N ARG A 384 -3.08 -0.36 37.11
CA ARG A 384 -3.78 0.38 36.05
C ARG A 384 -4.66 1.46 36.62
N HIS A 385 -4.48 2.68 36.12
CA HIS A 385 -5.34 3.82 36.39
C HIS A 385 -6.07 4.22 35.10
N ARG A 386 -7.27 4.78 35.23
CA ARG A 386 -8.01 5.39 34.16
C ARG A 386 -8.24 6.86 34.47
N ALA A 387 -7.95 7.73 33.54
CA ALA A 387 -8.15 9.15 33.66
C ALA A 387 -8.79 9.72 32.36
N VAL A 388 -9.52 10.81 32.51
CA VAL A 388 -10.02 11.60 31.40
C VAL A 388 -9.32 12.94 31.45
N TYR A 389 -8.45 13.21 30.49
CA TYR A 389 -7.78 14.50 30.37
C TYR A 389 -8.67 15.48 29.63
N GLU A 390 -8.93 16.61 30.26
CA GLU A 390 -9.74 17.71 29.73
C GLU A 390 -8.97 19.04 29.86
N GLY A 391 -9.18 19.95 28.92
CA GLY A 391 -8.48 21.23 28.87
C GLY A 391 -7.04 21.14 28.37
N LYS A 392 -6.38 22.31 28.26
CA LYS A 392 -5.02 22.40 27.70
C LYS A 392 -3.96 21.71 28.55
N LYS A 393 -4.14 21.64 29.87
CA LYS A 393 -3.18 21.04 30.81
C LYS A 393 -3.88 20.46 32.00
N MET A 394 -3.57 19.21 32.32
CA MET A 394 -4.12 18.53 33.50
C MET A 394 -3.06 17.63 34.12
N THR A 395 -3.02 17.60 35.45
CA THR A 395 -2.17 16.71 36.23
C THR A 395 -3.03 15.70 37.00
N VAL A 396 -2.66 14.43 36.93
CA VAL A 396 -3.31 13.33 37.65
C VAL A 396 -2.29 12.75 38.65
N ALA A 397 -2.73 12.61 39.91
CA ALA A 397 -1.95 11.91 40.92
C ALA A 397 -2.16 10.39 40.80
N LEU A 398 -1.07 9.64 40.92
CA LEU A 398 -1.02 8.20 40.78
C LEU A 398 -0.39 7.64 42.12
N PRO A 399 -1.19 7.15 43.06
CA PRO A 399 -0.66 6.59 44.29
C PRO A 399 0.36 5.48 44.00
N CYS A 400 1.56 5.60 44.55
CA CYS A 400 2.67 4.70 44.27
C CYS A 400 3.65 4.68 45.46
N GLU A 401 3.77 3.56 46.14
CA GLU A 401 4.56 3.45 47.38
C GLU A 401 6.09 3.53 47.18
N SER A 402 6.57 3.31 45.96
CA SER A 402 7.98 3.39 45.61
C SER A 402 8.15 4.07 44.25
N MET A 403 9.35 4.56 43.98
CA MET A 403 9.69 5.14 42.65
C MET A 403 9.35 4.15 41.54
N PRO A 404 8.49 4.53 40.56
CA PRO A 404 8.11 3.63 39.48
C PRO A 404 9.26 3.43 38.47
N GLU A 405 9.44 2.20 38.02
CA GLU A 405 10.34 1.87 36.90
C GLU A 405 9.80 2.40 35.57
N LEU A 406 8.45 2.46 35.46
CA LEU A 406 7.76 2.96 34.29
C LEU A 406 6.37 3.51 34.65
N ILE A 407 6.04 4.68 34.10
CA ILE A 407 4.67 5.17 33.96
C ILE A 407 4.34 5.11 32.47
N ASN A 408 3.46 4.19 32.10
CA ASN A 408 3.09 3.96 30.70
C ASN A 408 1.78 4.69 30.37
N PHE A 409 1.88 5.85 29.76
CA PHE A 409 0.74 6.63 29.27
C PHE A 409 0.14 5.95 28.04
N ASP A 410 -1.17 5.99 27.92
CA ASP A 410 -1.91 5.27 26.89
C ASP A 410 -1.50 3.79 26.83
N ALA A 411 -1.65 3.10 27.97
CA ALA A 411 -1.23 1.72 28.12
C ALA A 411 -1.98 0.74 27.22
N GLU A 412 -3.13 1.15 26.67
CA GLU A 412 -3.89 0.42 25.66
C GLU A 412 -3.45 0.76 24.24
N LYS A 413 -2.62 1.81 24.06
CA LYS A 413 -2.06 2.28 22.78
C LYS A 413 -3.10 2.60 21.73
N VAL A 414 -4.20 3.22 22.14
CA VAL A 414 -5.34 3.49 21.25
C VAL A 414 -5.35 4.91 20.67
N LEU A 415 -4.68 5.87 21.32
CA LEU A 415 -4.78 7.28 20.93
C LEU A 415 -4.15 7.57 19.57
N LEU A 416 -4.90 8.28 18.73
CA LEU A 416 -4.36 9.00 17.60
C LEU A 416 -3.78 10.33 18.10
N CYS A 417 -2.46 10.39 18.28
CA CYS A 417 -1.78 11.61 18.75
C CYS A 417 -0.30 11.64 18.34
N LYS A 418 0.28 12.83 18.36
CA LYS A 418 1.74 13.00 18.53
C LYS A 418 2.04 13.23 20.00
N LYS A 419 3.08 12.62 20.54
CA LYS A 419 3.46 12.78 21.94
C LYS A 419 4.97 12.87 22.14
N THR A 420 5.37 13.63 23.14
CA THR A 420 6.71 13.64 23.72
C THR A 420 6.60 13.31 25.22
N GLU A 421 7.53 12.52 25.73
CA GLU A 421 7.54 12.06 27.11
C GLU A 421 8.91 12.26 27.73
N ASN A 422 8.97 12.63 29.02
CA ASN A 422 10.22 12.80 29.77
C ASN A 422 10.75 11.49 30.39
N LYS A 423 10.40 10.33 29.82
CA LYS A 423 10.91 9.03 30.27
C LYS A 423 12.44 8.99 30.22
N THR A 424 13.03 8.34 31.23
CA THR A 424 14.47 8.06 31.25
C THR A 424 14.85 6.94 30.32
N ASP A 425 16.13 6.84 29.97
CA ASP A 425 16.68 5.73 29.18
C ASP A 425 16.34 4.36 29.80
N SER A 426 16.48 4.25 31.13
CA SER A 426 16.13 3.03 31.85
C SER A 426 14.65 2.70 31.78
N ALA A 427 13.77 3.71 31.81
CA ALA A 427 12.33 3.50 31.67
C ALA A 427 11.97 3.01 30.26
N PHE A 428 12.61 3.50 29.19
CA PHE A 428 12.41 2.96 27.84
C PHE A 428 12.94 1.52 27.71
N ALA A 429 14.11 1.21 28.30
CA ALA A 429 14.61 -0.16 28.29
C ALA A 429 13.71 -1.11 29.09
N PHE A 430 13.16 -0.64 30.22
CA PHE A 430 12.17 -1.37 31.00
C PHE A 430 10.87 -1.58 30.22
N GLN A 431 10.37 -0.53 29.52
CA GLN A 431 9.17 -0.59 28.69
C GLN A 431 9.32 -1.67 27.61
N TYR A 432 10.45 -1.76 26.90
CA TYR A 432 10.70 -2.81 25.91
C TYR A 432 10.53 -4.22 26.51
N ARG A 433 11.05 -4.44 27.73
CA ARG A 433 11.09 -5.76 28.36
C ARG A 433 9.80 -6.15 29.05
N GLN A 434 9.04 -5.19 29.60
CA GLN A 434 7.95 -5.47 30.53
C GLN A 434 6.57 -5.03 30.06
N ALA A 435 6.47 -4.03 29.19
CA ALA A 435 5.18 -3.61 28.66
C ALA A 435 4.75 -4.53 27.49
N PRO A 436 3.48 -5.03 27.52
CA PRO A 436 3.12 -6.21 26.73
C PRO A 436 2.83 -5.92 25.25
N LYS A 437 2.47 -4.67 24.90
CA LYS A 437 2.00 -4.33 23.57
C LYS A 437 3.14 -4.22 22.58
N PHE A 438 2.88 -4.58 21.30
CA PHE A 438 3.78 -4.32 20.20
C PHE A 438 4.21 -2.84 20.15
N MET A 439 3.25 -1.92 20.29
CA MET A 439 3.52 -0.48 20.27
C MET A 439 4.41 -0.02 21.42
N ASP A 440 4.33 -0.62 22.62
CA ASP A 440 5.25 -0.31 23.71
C ASP A 440 6.69 -0.64 23.34
N ARG A 441 6.90 -1.84 22.80
CA ARG A 441 8.21 -2.32 22.38
C ARG A 441 8.75 -1.48 21.21
N LEU A 442 7.89 -1.13 20.25
CA LEU A 442 8.26 -0.30 19.12
C LEU A 442 8.64 1.12 19.54
N GLU A 443 7.88 1.76 20.45
CA GLU A 443 8.21 3.09 20.99
C GLU A 443 9.60 3.10 21.65
N ALA A 444 9.95 2.07 22.39
CA ALA A 444 11.26 1.93 23.00
C ALA A 444 12.38 1.78 21.94
N LEU A 445 12.19 0.94 20.93
CA LEU A 445 13.15 0.82 19.82
C LEU A 445 13.31 2.14 19.07
N GLN A 446 12.24 2.86 18.83
CA GLN A 446 12.26 4.17 18.14
C GLN A 446 13.00 5.22 18.99
N TYR A 447 12.84 5.19 20.32
CA TYR A 447 13.60 6.06 21.20
C TYR A 447 15.12 5.80 21.06
N PHE A 448 15.56 4.55 21.18
CA PHE A 448 16.97 4.19 21.04
C PHE A 448 17.52 4.38 19.62
N SER A 449 16.68 4.23 18.60
CA SER A 449 17.07 4.54 17.22
C SER A 449 17.44 6.02 17.02
N ARG A 450 16.79 6.94 17.73
CA ARG A 450 17.12 8.38 17.75
C ARG A 450 18.30 8.71 18.66
N ASN A 451 18.63 7.81 19.58
CA ASN A 451 19.69 7.95 20.57
C ASN A 451 20.74 6.81 20.48
N PRO A 452 21.37 6.58 19.31
CA PRO A 452 22.19 5.39 19.09
C PRO A 452 23.49 5.36 19.90
N GLY A 453 23.93 6.50 20.47
CA GLY A 453 25.08 6.60 21.35
C GLY A 453 24.79 6.17 22.80
N ASN A 454 23.55 5.88 23.13
CA ASN A 454 23.19 5.42 24.48
C ASN A 454 23.67 3.98 24.72
N PRO A 455 24.35 3.68 25.84
CA PRO A 455 24.83 2.32 26.12
C PRO A 455 23.72 1.25 26.15
N LEU A 456 22.49 1.63 26.53
CA LEU A 456 21.33 0.72 26.54
C LEU A 456 20.80 0.42 25.14
N ALA A 457 21.07 1.27 24.14
CA ALA A 457 20.59 1.08 22.78
C ALA A 457 21.05 -0.26 22.20
N THR A 458 22.35 -0.56 22.28
CA THR A 458 22.91 -1.82 21.79
C THR A 458 22.25 -3.02 22.47
N VAL A 459 22.11 -2.96 23.80
CA VAL A 459 21.51 -4.05 24.59
C VAL A 459 20.05 -4.30 24.16
N VAL A 460 19.25 -3.25 24.04
CA VAL A 460 17.84 -3.37 23.63
C VAL A 460 17.71 -3.87 22.20
N PHE A 461 18.57 -3.43 21.28
CA PHE A 461 18.56 -3.96 19.91
C PHE A 461 18.99 -5.44 19.88
N GLU A 462 20.00 -5.87 20.63
CA GLU A 462 20.37 -7.27 20.71
C GLU A 462 19.25 -8.15 21.28
N GLU A 463 18.54 -7.68 22.30
CA GLU A 463 17.35 -8.35 22.83
C GLU A 463 16.24 -8.46 21.76
N ALA A 464 16.01 -7.39 20.99
CA ALA A 464 14.98 -7.30 19.98
C ALA A 464 15.23 -8.20 18.75
N LEU A 465 16.46 -8.67 18.52
CA LEU A 465 16.72 -9.72 17.52
C LEU A 465 16.08 -11.07 17.86
N ASN A 466 15.57 -11.23 19.08
CA ASN A 466 14.84 -12.41 19.53
C ASN A 466 13.35 -12.14 19.73
N ASP A 467 12.85 -10.95 19.40
CA ASP A 467 11.44 -10.62 19.58
C ASP A 467 10.57 -11.62 18.80
N PRO A 468 9.47 -12.13 19.38
CA PRO A 468 8.56 -13.04 18.67
C PRO A 468 7.95 -12.40 17.42
N PHE A 469 7.78 -11.06 17.41
CA PHE A 469 7.18 -10.37 16.30
C PHE A 469 8.25 -9.89 15.29
N TRP A 470 8.12 -10.34 14.08
CA TRP A 470 9.10 -10.13 13.00
C TRP A 470 9.47 -8.67 12.74
N TYR A 471 8.49 -7.74 12.87
CA TYR A 471 8.73 -6.33 12.59
C TYR A 471 9.73 -5.71 13.57
N LEU A 472 9.72 -6.13 14.84
CA LEU A 472 10.67 -5.65 15.86
C LEU A 472 12.07 -6.23 15.62
N ARG A 473 12.18 -7.50 15.16
CA ARG A 473 13.47 -8.05 14.71
C ARG A 473 14.03 -7.27 13.53
N GLN A 474 13.22 -6.96 12.52
CA GLN A 474 13.60 -6.14 11.38
C GLN A 474 14.01 -4.71 11.81
N ALA A 475 13.21 -4.07 12.66
CA ALA A 475 13.50 -2.72 13.19
C ALA A 475 14.83 -2.69 13.95
N SER A 476 15.12 -3.74 14.73
CA SER A 476 16.41 -3.89 15.40
C SER A 476 17.57 -3.99 14.41
N LEU A 477 17.49 -4.89 13.41
CA LEU A 477 18.53 -5.07 12.39
C LEU A 477 18.87 -3.77 11.67
N ASN A 478 17.87 -2.95 11.36
CA ASN A 478 18.06 -1.65 10.70
C ASN A 478 18.84 -0.64 11.57
N ASN A 479 18.96 -0.90 12.87
CA ASN A 479 19.64 -0.03 13.84
C ASN A 479 20.99 -0.57 14.33
N VAL A 480 21.32 -1.84 14.08
CA VAL A 480 22.64 -2.39 14.39
C VAL A 480 23.69 -1.73 13.48
N LYS A 481 24.72 -1.17 14.09
CA LYS A 481 25.80 -0.47 13.38
C LYS A 481 27.01 -1.37 13.16
N GLU A 482 27.70 -1.16 12.05
CA GLU A 482 28.87 -1.92 11.64
C GLU A 482 29.95 -2.05 12.74
N PRO A 483 30.33 -1.01 13.53
CA PRO A 483 31.31 -1.18 14.62
C PRO A 483 30.90 -2.18 15.69
N ALA A 484 29.59 -2.30 16.00
CA ALA A 484 29.09 -3.29 16.96
C ALA A 484 29.28 -4.71 16.42
N LEU A 485 29.02 -4.92 15.11
CA LEU A 485 29.23 -6.19 14.45
C LEU A 485 30.69 -6.64 14.43
N ARG A 486 31.61 -5.72 14.10
CA ARG A 486 33.05 -6.04 14.02
C ARG A 486 33.64 -6.50 15.36
N ASN A 487 33.07 -6.05 16.47
CA ASN A 487 33.58 -6.30 17.81
C ASN A 487 32.78 -7.37 18.59
N ASN A 488 31.72 -7.93 18.00
CA ASN A 488 30.84 -8.90 18.67
C ASN A 488 30.50 -10.09 17.74
N GLU A 489 31.33 -11.14 17.83
CA GLU A 489 31.15 -12.36 17.03
C GLU A 489 29.82 -13.08 17.31
N MET A 490 29.32 -13.02 18.55
CA MET A 490 28.02 -13.62 18.89
C MET A 490 26.88 -12.90 18.23
N LEU A 491 26.93 -11.56 18.16
CA LEU A 491 25.94 -10.74 17.45
C LEU A 491 25.99 -11.03 15.96
N LYS A 492 27.19 -11.09 15.38
CA LYS A 492 27.40 -11.43 13.97
C LYS A 492 26.81 -12.80 13.63
N TYR A 493 27.11 -13.82 14.45
CA TYR A 493 26.56 -15.15 14.29
C TYR A 493 25.02 -15.15 14.38
N LYS A 494 24.44 -14.43 15.34
CA LYS A 494 22.98 -14.30 15.48
C LYS A 494 22.35 -13.70 14.22
N ILE A 495 22.94 -12.62 13.69
CA ILE A 495 22.41 -11.96 12.47
C ILE A 495 22.59 -12.85 11.24
N ALA A 496 23.70 -13.58 11.12
CA ALA A 496 23.87 -14.58 10.07
C ALA A 496 22.81 -15.70 10.14
N SER A 497 22.46 -16.15 11.34
CA SER A 497 21.36 -17.09 11.54
C SER A 497 20.03 -16.51 11.06
N LEU A 498 19.70 -15.26 11.39
CA LEU A 498 18.50 -14.58 10.91
C LEU A 498 18.49 -14.43 9.38
N ALA A 499 19.64 -14.08 8.79
CA ALA A 499 19.78 -13.97 7.33
C ALA A 499 19.43 -15.28 6.61
N ASN A 500 19.80 -16.41 7.18
CA ASN A 500 19.63 -17.73 6.55
C ASN A 500 18.26 -18.38 6.85
N SER A 501 17.62 -18.09 7.99
CA SER A 501 16.54 -18.92 8.47
C SER A 501 15.35 -18.20 9.12
N ASP A 502 15.34 -16.87 9.18
CA ASP A 502 14.15 -16.18 9.70
C ASP A 502 12.95 -16.48 8.79
N PRO A 503 11.77 -16.82 9.34
CA PRO A 503 10.59 -17.15 8.53
C PRO A 503 10.10 -15.97 7.66
N LYS A 504 10.37 -14.71 8.07
CA LYS A 504 10.01 -13.53 7.29
C LYS A 504 11.15 -13.08 6.36
N SER A 505 10.87 -13.01 5.07
CA SER A 505 11.83 -12.53 4.05
C SER A 505 12.35 -11.13 4.35
N SER A 506 11.49 -10.24 4.86
CA SER A 506 11.89 -8.87 5.25
C SER A 506 12.93 -8.82 6.38
N VAL A 507 12.90 -9.78 7.31
CA VAL A 507 13.95 -9.92 8.35
C VAL A 507 15.24 -10.45 7.73
N ARG A 508 15.16 -11.46 6.83
CA ARG A 508 16.33 -11.97 6.11
C ARG A 508 16.99 -10.86 5.30
N ILE A 509 16.20 -10.03 4.60
CA ILE A 509 16.69 -8.86 3.86
C ILE A 509 17.43 -7.89 4.78
N ALA A 510 16.84 -7.53 5.92
CA ALA A 510 17.48 -6.62 6.88
C ALA A 510 18.79 -7.20 7.42
N ALA A 511 18.83 -8.51 7.66
CA ALA A 511 20.02 -9.20 8.14
C ALA A 511 21.16 -9.24 7.11
N ILE A 512 20.86 -9.54 5.83
CA ILE A 512 21.90 -9.50 4.78
C ILE A 512 22.42 -8.09 4.53
N LYS A 513 21.57 -7.06 4.60
CA LYS A 513 21.98 -5.65 4.55
C LYS A 513 22.95 -5.29 5.67
N CYS A 514 22.60 -5.71 6.87
CA CYS A 514 23.40 -5.47 8.06
C CYS A 514 24.82 -6.11 7.92
N LEU A 515 24.87 -7.37 7.47
CA LEU A 515 26.15 -8.09 7.28
C LEU A 515 26.96 -7.57 6.09
N ALA A 516 26.30 -7.17 5.02
CA ALA A 516 26.97 -6.63 3.82
C ALA A 516 27.83 -5.39 4.12
N ALA A 517 27.50 -4.63 5.16
CA ALA A 517 28.28 -3.47 5.61
C ALA A 517 29.71 -3.86 6.06
N LEU A 518 29.94 -5.10 6.48
CA LEU A 518 31.26 -5.60 6.88
C LEU A 518 32.21 -5.77 5.69
N ASN A 519 31.68 -6.09 4.52
CA ASN A 519 32.41 -6.33 3.27
C ASN A 519 33.61 -7.32 3.43
N ASP A 520 33.46 -8.31 4.29
CA ASP A 520 34.43 -9.38 4.52
C ASP A 520 34.08 -10.65 3.72
N SER A 521 34.94 -11.69 3.80
CA SER A 521 34.73 -12.95 3.05
C SER A 521 33.49 -13.71 3.51
N GLU A 522 33.12 -13.60 4.78
CA GLU A 522 31.97 -14.28 5.34
C GLU A 522 30.66 -13.60 4.89
N SER A 523 30.59 -12.27 4.92
CA SER A 523 29.43 -11.52 4.41
C SER A 523 29.21 -11.77 2.92
N LYS A 524 30.28 -11.86 2.11
CA LYS A 524 30.17 -12.23 0.69
C LYS A 524 29.63 -13.64 0.50
N SER A 525 30.05 -14.61 1.32
CA SER A 525 29.51 -15.98 1.28
C SER A 525 28.03 -16.02 1.63
N ILE A 526 27.57 -15.22 2.61
CA ILE A 526 26.17 -15.11 2.98
C ILE A 526 25.33 -14.50 1.84
N LEU A 527 25.85 -13.49 1.12
CA LEU A 527 25.17 -12.94 -0.04
C LEU A 527 25.03 -13.95 -1.18
N GLU A 528 26.07 -14.75 -1.47
CA GLU A 528 26.01 -15.83 -2.45
C GLU A 528 24.99 -16.92 -2.05
N GLN A 529 24.81 -17.17 -0.76
CA GLN A 529 23.79 -18.07 -0.27
C GLN A 529 22.38 -17.46 -0.40
N ALA A 530 22.24 -16.17 -0.10
CA ALA A 530 20.96 -15.45 -0.20
C ALA A 530 20.41 -15.38 -1.63
N VAL A 531 21.27 -15.44 -2.65
CA VAL A 531 20.81 -15.57 -4.06
C VAL A 531 20.08 -16.90 -4.33
N LYS A 532 20.19 -17.89 -3.44
CA LYS A 532 19.47 -19.18 -3.55
C LYS A 532 18.22 -19.24 -2.68
N ASP A 533 17.81 -18.13 -2.11
CA ASP A 533 16.62 -18.07 -1.25
C ASP A 533 15.33 -18.41 -2.04
N SER A 534 14.30 -18.86 -1.32
CA SER A 534 12.98 -19.06 -1.89
C SER A 534 12.26 -17.72 -2.21
N SER A 535 12.63 -16.65 -1.53
CA SER A 535 12.06 -15.29 -1.66
C SER A 535 12.72 -14.53 -2.81
N TYR A 536 11.90 -14.00 -3.70
CA TYR A 536 12.40 -13.12 -4.77
C TYR A 536 12.97 -11.80 -4.24
N LEU A 537 12.39 -11.25 -3.18
CA LEU A 537 12.89 -10.01 -2.57
C LEU A 537 14.26 -10.21 -1.91
N VAL A 538 14.51 -11.37 -1.28
CA VAL A 538 15.84 -11.69 -0.73
C VAL A 538 16.87 -11.83 -1.86
N ILE A 539 16.53 -12.53 -2.94
CA ILE A 539 17.40 -12.66 -4.12
C ILE A 539 17.69 -11.29 -4.72
N SER A 540 16.67 -10.47 -4.92
CA SER A 540 16.79 -9.12 -5.48
C SER A 540 17.73 -8.25 -4.66
N GLU A 541 17.58 -8.25 -3.33
CA GLU A 541 18.46 -7.49 -2.46
C GLU A 541 19.89 -8.03 -2.46
N ALA A 542 20.08 -9.36 -2.45
CA ALA A 542 21.41 -9.96 -2.54
C ALA A 542 22.12 -9.58 -3.83
N LEU A 543 21.43 -9.61 -4.98
CA LEU A 543 21.98 -9.15 -6.28
C LEU A 543 22.37 -7.68 -6.24
N ASN A 544 21.53 -6.81 -5.67
CA ASN A 544 21.82 -5.39 -5.50
C ASN A 544 23.06 -5.14 -4.63
N LEU A 545 23.24 -5.93 -3.56
CA LEU A 545 24.39 -5.82 -2.68
C LEU A 545 25.67 -6.34 -3.34
N ILE A 546 25.57 -7.44 -4.10
CA ILE A 546 26.70 -7.98 -4.89
C ILE A 546 27.10 -6.98 -5.98
N LEU A 547 26.15 -6.35 -6.68
CA LEU A 547 26.43 -5.35 -7.71
C LEU A 547 27.33 -4.21 -7.21
N LYS A 548 27.18 -3.79 -5.96
CA LYS A 548 27.99 -2.72 -5.36
C LYS A 548 29.47 -3.09 -5.19
N THR A 549 29.79 -4.37 -5.12
CA THR A 549 31.13 -4.86 -4.81
C THR A 549 31.76 -5.67 -5.93
N ASP A 550 30.94 -6.33 -6.75
CA ASP A 550 31.37 -7.19 -7.86
C ASP A 550 30.33 -7.20 -8.97
N THR A 551 30.48 -6.26 -9.91
CA THR A 551 29.57 -6.07 -11.04
C THR A 551 29.49 -7.29 -11.95
N GLN A 552 30.65 -7.94 -12.22
CA GLN A 552 30.70 -9.10 -13.09
C GLN A 552 29.95 -10.28 -12.48
N ARG A 553 30.13 -10.49 -11.18
CA ARG A 553 29.41 -11.55 -10.46
C ARG A 553 27.90 -11.30 -10.40
N ALA A 554 27.50 -10.07 -10.16
CA ALA A 554 26.08 -9.69 -10.21
C ALA A 554 25.46 -9.99 -11.57
N TYR A 555 26.16 -9.66 -12.66
CA TYR A 555 25.72 -9.94 -14.02
C TYR A 555 25.55 -11.46 -14.28
N GLU A 556 26.55 -12.27 -13.92
CA GLU A 556 26.48 -13.73 -14.08
C GLU A 556 25.29 -14.34 -13.32
N LEU A 557 25.06 -13.87 -12.11
CA LEU A 557 23.94 -14.35 -11.28
C LEU A 557 22.59 -13.87 -11.83
N ALA A 558 22.48 -12.62 -12.29
CA ALA A 558 21.25 -12.08 -12.86
C ALA A 558 20.74 -12.90 -14.06
N GLN A 559 21.63 -13.43 -14.89
CA GLN A 559 21.28 -14.26 -16.04
C GLN A 559 20.54 -15.56 -15.65
N LEU A 560 20.76 -16.07 -14.45
CA LEU A 560 20.09 -17.30 -13.97
C LEU A 560 18.60 -17.08 -13.73
N PHE A 561 18.16 -15.82 -13.60
CA PHE A 561 16.80 -15.46 -13.22
C PHE A 561 16.01 -14.73 -14.31
N GLU A 562 16.54 -14.59 -15.52
CA GLU A 562 15.86 -13.89 -16.63
C GLU A 562 14.48 -14.47 -16.97
N ALA A 563 14.29 -15.76 -16.76
CA ALA A 563 13.05 -16.46 -17.05
C ALA A 563 11.99 -16.40 -15.90
N GLU A 564 12.38 -15.89 -14.74
CA GLU A 564 11.48 -15.78 -13.59
C GLU A 564 10.44 -14.67 -13.79
N GLU A 565 9.20 -14.92 -13.35
CA GLU A 565 8.07 -13.98 -13.57
C GLU A 565 7.83 -13.05 -12.37
N SER A 566 8.87 -12.69 -11.63
CA SER A 566 8.80 -11.70 -10.56
C SER A 566 9.13 -10.32 -11.08
N ASN A 567 8.24 -9.36 -10.88
CA ASN A 567 8.45 -7.97 -11.27
C ASN A 567 9.61 -7.31 -10.51
N ASP A 568 9.69 -7.55 -9.19
CA ASP A 568 10.78 -7.02 -8.35
C ASP A 568 12.14 -7.51 -8.83
N LEU A 569 12.22 -8.80 -9.17
CA LEU A 569 13.45 -9.40 -9.65
C LEU A 569 13.81 -8.87 -11.06
N LYS A 570 12.83 -8.73 -11.95
CA LYS A 570 13.04 -8.12 -13.29
C LYS A 570 13.55 -6.69 -13.21
N ALA A 571 13.04 -5.90 -12.26
CA ALA A 571 13.52 -4.53 -12.04
C ALA A 571 15.01 -4.50 -11.65
N VAL A 572 15.42 -5.38 -10.73
CA VAL A 572 16.82 -5.50 -10.32
C VAL A 572 17.73 -6.00 -11.45
N ILE A 573 17.29 -7.03 -12.19
CA ILE A 573 18.02 -7.53 -13.38
C ILE A 573 18.17 -6.42 -14.42
N GLY A 574 17.10 -5.66 -14.69
CA GLY A 574 17.14 -4.50 -15.58
C GLY A 574 18.17 -3.46 -15.13
N GLY A 575 18.24 -3.16 -13.85
CA GLY A 575 19.24 -2.27 -13.26
C GLY A 575 20.69 -2.78 -13.45
N ILE A 576 20.92 -4.09 -13.22
CA ILE A 576 22.22 -4.72 -13.44
C ILE A 576 22.62 -4.64 -14.92
N TYR A 577 21.71 -4.95 -15.84
CA TYR A 577 21.98 -4.88 -17.28
C TYR A 577 22.17 -3.45 -17.77
N ALA A 578 21.45 -2.50 -17.21
CA ALA A 578 21.71 -1.09 -17.46
C ALA A 578 23.11 -0.68 -17.00
N TYR A 579 23.62 -1.26 -15.91
CA TYR A 579 24.94 -0.96 -15.41
C TYR A 579 26.06 -1.60 -16.24
N THR A 580 25.87 -2.84 -16.71
CA THR A 580 26.89 -3.61 -17.46
C THR A 580 26.90 -3.31 -18.97
N ALA A 581 25.80 -2.76 -19.52
CA ALA A 581 25.67 -2.32 -20.92
C ALA A 581 26.00 -3.42 -21.95
N ASP A 582 25.52 -4.64 -21.75
CA ASP A 582 25.63 -5.71 -22.72
C ASP A 582 24.52 -5.62 -23.78
N ALA A 583 24.89 -5.32 -25.03
CA ALA A 583 23.95 -5.16 -26.13
C ALA A 583 23.05 -6.40 -26.38
N SER A 584 23.48 -7.60 -25.99
CA SER A 584 22.70 -8.85 -26.10
C SER A 584 21.45 -8.87 -25.22
N LYS A 585 21.32 -7.96 -24.24
CA LYS A 585 20.21 -7.89 -23.28
C LYS A 585 19.02 -7.07 -23.76
N MET A 586 19.06 -6.54 -24.99
CA MET A 586 17.97 -5.80 -25.59
C MET A 586 16.64 -6.59 -25.57
N ASP A 587 16.69 -7.87 -25.87
CA ASP A 587 15.51 -8.75 -25.88
C ASP A 587 14.90 -8.95 -24.49
N PHE A 588 15.71 -8.95 -23.43
CA PHE A 588 15.20 -8.99 -22.05
C PHE A 588 14.32 -7.78 -21.78
N PHE A 589 14.80 -6.58 -22.08
CA PHE A 589 14.03 -5.34 -21.88
C PHE A 589 12.77 -5.31 -22.74
N ASN A 590 12.87 -5.66 -24.03
CA ASN A 590 11.72 -5.70 -24.93
C ASN A 590 10.59 -6.57 -24.41
N ARG A 591 10.88 -7.79 -23.96
CA ARG A 591 9.89 -8.72 -23.39
C ARG A 591 9.35 -8.22 -22.06
N SER A 592 10.25 -7.83 -21.14
CA SER A 592 9.87 -7.45 -19.79
C SER A 592 8.99 -6.19 -19.78
N ILE A 593 9.34 -5.15 -20.54
CA ILE A 593 8.57 -3.89 -20.60
C ILE A 593 7.20 -4.10 -21.24
N ARG A 594 7.11 -4.90 -22.32
CA ARG A 594 5.82 -5.18 -22.97
C ARG A 594 4.86 -5.97 -22.11
N LYS A 595 5.38 -6.93 -21.32
CA LYS A 595 4.59 -7.78 -20.44
C LYS A 595 4.25 -7.09 -19.09
N ALA A 596 5.06 -6.15 -18.63
CA ALA A 596 4.89 -5.48 -17.36
C ALA A 596 3.54 -4.72 -17.25
N ASP A 597 2.94 -4.70 -16.06
CA ASP A 597 1.87 -3.78 -15.72
C ASP A 597 2.39 -2.32 -15.64
N ARG A 598 1.50 -1.35 -15.46
CA ARG A 598 1.84 0.08 -15.49
C ARG A 598 3.00 0.45 -14.57
N ARG A 599 2.95 0.05 -13.30
CA ARG A 599 3.96 0.44 -12.30
C ARG A 599 5.32 -0.17 -12.61
N ASN A 600 5.35 -1.46 -12.87
CA ASN A 600 6.58 -2.18 -13.20
C ASN A 600 7.16 -1.74 -14.56
N ARG A 601 6.31 -1.39 -15.51
CA ARG A 601 6.71 -0.79 -16.78
C ARG A 601 7.43 0.54 -16.57
N TYR A 602 6.93 1.38 -15.67
CA TYR A 602 7.57 2.66 -15.34
C TYR A 602 9.02 2.48 -14.87
N ASP A 603 9.26 1.55 -13.95
CA ASP A 603 10.58 1.29 -13.40
C ASP A 603 11.54 0.67 -14.45
N LEU A 604 11.02 -0.25 -15.27
CA LEU A 604 11.80 -0.86 -16.35
C LEU A 604 12.14 0.12 -17.46
N LEU A 605 11.27 1.08 -17.80
CA LEU A 605 11.55 2.13 -18.79
C LEU A 605 12.69 3.06 -18.32
N ASP A 606 12.80 3.32 -17.02
CA ASP A 606 13.90 4.09 -16.46
C ASP A 606 15.24 3.36 -16.61
N SER A 607 15.27 2.10 -16.19
CA SER A 607 16.44 1.24 -16.36
C SER A 607 16.81 1.08 -17.85
N TYR A 608 15.82 1.01 -18.73
CA TYR A 608 16.05 0.86 -20.16
C TYR A 608 16.63 2.13 -20.80
N GLY A 609 16.14 3.31 -20.45
CA GLY A 609 16.73 4.58 -20.87
C GLY A 609 18.22 4.65 -20.49
N LEU A 610 18.53 4.33 -19.24
CA LEU A 610 19.91 4.28 -18.76
C LEU A 610 20.76 3.21 -19.50
N TYR A 611 20.18 2.02 -19.73
CA TYR A 611 20.82 0.96 -20.50
C TYR A 611 21.25 1.44 -21.89
N LEU A 612 20.34 2.08 -22.63
CA LEU A 612 20.64 2.59 -23.98
C LEU A 612 21.77 3.62 -23.97
N THR A 613 21.80 4.53 -23.00
CA THR A 613 22.90 5.52 -22.91
C THR A 613 24.27 4.88 -22.70
N ARG A 614 24.32 3.79 -21.98
CA ARG A 614 25.57 3.08 -21.66
C ARG A 614 26.07 2.16 -22.77
N LEU A 615 25.24 1.89 -23.79
CA LEU A 615 25.68 1.19 -25.00
C LEU A 615 26.64 2.03 -25.85
N LEU A 616 26.78 3.34 -25.58
CA LEU A 616 27.78 4.16 -26.29
C LEU A 616 29.20 3.55 -26.16
N PRO A 617 29.97 3.48 -27.28
CA PRO A 617 29.73 4.17 -28.56
C PRO A 617 28.94 3.36 -29.61
N ASP A 618 28.27 2.25 -29.30
CA ASP A 618 27.48 1.48 -30.26
C ASP A 618 26.13 2.19 -30.57
N VAL A 619 26.23 3.18 -31.47
CA VAL A 619 25.07 4.01 -31.86
C VAL A 619 23.99 3.20 -32.60
N ASN A 620 24.36 2.10 -33.27
CA ASN A 620 23.42 1.25 -33.95
C ASN A 620 22.59 0.40 -33.01
N ALA A 621 23.21 -0.11 -31.93
CA ALA A 621 22.51 -0.80 -30.86
C ALA A 621 21.50 0.14 -30.17
N ILE A 622 21.91 1.39 -29.90
CA ILE A 622 21.01 2.41 -29.36
C ILE A 622 19.82 2.62 -30.31
N ALA A 623 20.06 2.88 -31.60
CA ALA A 623 19.02 3.09 -32.59
C ALA A 623 18.05 1.89 -32.70
N GLY A 624 18.56 0.66 -32.53
CA GLY A 624 17.75 -0.56 -32.48
C GLY A 624 16.80 -0.63 -31.27
N GLY A 625 17.15 0.03 -30.17
CA GLY A 625 16.35 0.07 -28.95
C GLY A 625 15.29 1.17 -28.90
N LEU A 626 15.46 2.27 -29.63
CA LEU A 626 14.54 3.42 -29.60
C LEU A 626 13.09 3.11 -29.96
N PRO A 627 12.77 2.21 -30.92
CA PRO A 627 11.38 1.91 -31.27
C PRO A 627 10.48 1.49 -30.12
N LEU A 628 11.02 0.83 -29.09
CA LEU A 628 10.26 0.47 -27.90
C LEU A 628 9.83 1.73 -27.12
N LEU A 629 10.75 2.67 -26.94
CA LEU A 629 10.44 3.94 -26.25
C LEU A 629 9.46 4.80 -27.06
N TYR A 630 9.61 4.87 -28.39
CA TYR A 630 8.65 5.57 -29.25
C TYR A 630 7.25 4.99 -29.10
N TYR A 631 7.13 3.65 -29.11
CA TYR A 631 5.85 2.98 -28.96
C TYR A 631 5.16 3.38 -27.66
N PHE A 632 5.84 3.30 -26.51
CA PHE A 632 5.24 3.64 -25.22
C PHE A 632 5.04 5.15 -25.04
N ALA A 633 5.89 5.99 -25.62
CA ALA A 633 5.73 7.44 -25.58
C ALA A 633 4.50 7.94 -26.39
N GLU A 634 4.07 7.19 -27.41
CA GLU A 634 2.95 7.57 -28.28
C GLU A 634 1.67 6.79 -27.99
N GLN A 635 1.77 5.48 -27.69
CA GLN A 635 0.62 4.55 -27.74
C GLN A 635 0.13 4.10 -26.36
N ASP A 636 0.89 4.30 -25.27
CA ASP A 636 0.42 3.88 -23.95
C ASP A 636 -0.78 4.74 -23.51
N GLN A 637 -1.81 4.11 -22.99
CA GLN A 637 -3.01 4.81 -22.52
C GLN A 637 -2.73 5.68 -21.30
N THR A 638 -1.69 5.36 -20.54
CA THR A 638 -1.34 6.02 -19.29
C THR A 638 -0.40 7.20 -19.53
N TRP A 639 -0.84 8.40 -19.24
CA TRP A 639 -0.06 9.64 -19.49
C TRP A 639 1.32 9.64 -18.84
N TRP A 640 1.45 9.12 -17.62
CA TRP A 640 2.74 9.10 -16.90
C TRP A 640 3.70 8.02 -17.43
N ILE A 641 3.22 6.95 -18.09
CA ILE A 641 4.06 6.02 -18.86
C ILE A 641 4.56 6.70 -20.13
N ARG A 642 3.69 7.44 -20.86
CA ARG A 642 4.12 8.23 -22.02
C ARG A 642 5.16 9.28 -21.60
N MET A 643 4.94 9.97 -20.50
CA MET A 643 5.92 10.89 -19.91
C MET A 643 7.25 10.21 -19.60
N LYS A 644 7.23 9.06 -18.93
CA LYS A 644 8.45 8.33 -18.57
C LYS A 644 9.22 7.86 -19.78
N SER A 645 8.54 7.39 -20.81
CA SER A 645 9.16 6.99 -22.08
C SER A 645 9.80 8.19 -22.78
N MET A 646 9.15 9.34 -22.78
CA MET A 646 9.71 10.59 -23.32
C MET A 646 10.95 11.04 -22.53
N MET A 647 10.92 10.95 -21.19
CA MET A 647 12.08 11.23 -20.35
C MET A 647 13.26 10.29 -20.65
N ALA A 648 12.99 9.00 -20.88
CA ALA A 648 14.02 8.04 -21.31
C ALA A 648 14.63 8.41 -22.66
N LEU A 649 13.81 8.85 -23.63
CA LEU A 649 14.28 9.37 -24.94
C LEU A 649 15.16 10.62 -24.75
N GLN A 650 14.77 11.56 -23.91
CA GLN A 650 15.56 12.75 -23.58
C GLN A 650 16.90 12.39 -22.92
N THR A 651 16.90 11.36 -22.05
CA THR A 651 18.15 10.86 -21.45
C THR A 651 19.11 10.32 -22.51
N VAL A 652 18.60 9.59 -23.49
CA VAL A 652 19.41 9.09 -24.63
C VAL A 652 19.88 10.25 -25.50
N GLN A 653 19.02 11.23 -25.79
CA GLN A 653 19.36 12.44 -26.52
C GLN A 653 20.55 13.16 -25.89
N GLN A 654 20.44 13.48 -24.60
CA GLN A 654 21.50 14.17 -23.86
C GLN A 654 22.81 13.41 -23.87
N ALA A 655 22.78 12.08 -23.70
CA ALA A 655 23.99 11.24 -23.73
C ALA A 655 24.67 11.27 -25.11
N LEU A 656 23.90 11.28 -26.20
CA LEU A 656 24.45 11.44 -27.56
C LEU A 656 25.09 12.82 -27.75
N GLU A 657 24.43 13.90 -27.34
CA GLU A 657 24.95 15.27 -27.42
C GLU A 657 26.23 15.44 -26.61
N ASP A 658 26.24 14.96 -25.36
CA ASP A 658 27.41 15.03 -24.48
C ASP A 658 28.61 14.26 -25.08
N ARG A 659 28.35 13.09 -25.65
CA ARG A 659 29.41 12.29 -26.30
C ARG A 659 29.93 12.96 -27.55
N MET A 660 29.07 13.52 -28.40
CA MET A 660 29.48 14.28 -29.59
C MET A 660 30.34 15.47 -29.21
N ALA A 661 29.92 16.28 -28.23
CA ALA A 661 30.69 17.42 -27.74
C ALA A 661 32.07 17.02 -27.17
N ALA A 662 32.16 15.83 -26.55
CA ALA A 662 33.44 15.31 -26.07
C ALA A 662 34.37 14.87 -27.21
N LEU A 663 33.83 14.28 -28.27
CA LEU A 663 34.57 13.84 -29.47
C LEU A 663 35.07 15.03 -30.30
N GLU A 664 34.27 16.09 -30.44
CA GLU A 664 34.61 17.32 -31.13
C GLU A 664 35.82 18.04 -30.50
N LYS A 665 35.94 17.98 -29.18
CA LYS A 665 37.07 18.57 -28.43
C LYS A 665 38.39 17.82 -28.63
N ASN A 666 38.34 16.56 -29.09
CA ASN A 666 39.51 15.73 -29.27
C ASN A 666 39.45 14.91 -30.56
N PRO A 667 39.55 15.56 -31.77
CA PRO A 667 39.37 14.93 -33.04
C PRO A 667 40.55 14.03 -33.41
N ALA A 668 40.44 12.74 -33.10
CA ALA A 668 41.35 11.71 -33.67
C ALA A 668 40.66 11.10 -34.93
N GLY A 669 41.45 10.64 -35.91
CA GLY A 669 40.94 10.33 -37.26
C GLY A 669 39.74 9.39 -37.39
N ASP A 670 39.57 8.42 -36.46
CA ASP A 670 38.46 7.48 -36.47
C ASP A 670 37.13 8.07 -35.88
N ASN A 671 37.17 9.28 -35.33
CA ASN A 671 36.03 9.91 -34.69
C ASN A 671 35.09 10.59 -35.68
N TYR A 672 35.52 10.84 -36.90
CA TYR A 672 34.70 11.57 -37.88
C TYR A 672 33.45 10.78 -38.36
N ASP A 673 33.65 9.50 -38.68
CA ASP A 673 32.55 8.62 -39.10
C ASP A 673 31.56 8.37 -37.95
N LEU A 674 32.09 8.22 -36.72
CA LEU A 674 31.26 8.07 -35.54
C LEU A 674 30.44 9.34 -35.26
N LEU A 675 31.02 10.53 -35.38
CA LEU A 675 30.33 11.80 -35.22
C LEU A 675 29.23 11.97 -36.28
N GLN A 676 29.49 11.63 -37.55
CA GLN A 676 28.44 11.67 -38.58
C GLN A 676 27.30 10.72 -38.27
N LEU A 677 27.58 9.49 -37.85
CA LEU A 677 26.57 8.51 -37.48
C LEU A 677 25.76 8.99 -36.26
N MET A 678 26.42 9.53 -35.26
CA MET A 678 25.75 10.08 -34.08
C MET A 678 24.85 11.27 -34.44
N SER A 679 25.33 12.17 -35.26
CA SER A 679 24.54 13.32 -35.75
C SER A 679 23.29 12.88 -36.47
N LEU A 680 23.40 11.90 -37.39
CA LEU A 680 22.25 11.33 -38.09
C LEU A 680 21.22 10.72 -37.13
N ARG A 681 21.65 9.92 -36.17
CA ARG A 681 20.76 9.27 -35.21
C ARG A 681 20.13 10.26 -34.22
N LEU A 682 20.86 11.30 -33.84
CA LEU A 682 20.33 12.38 -33.03
C LEU A 682 19.25 13.17 -33.77
N GLU A 683 19.46 13.44 -35.09
CA GLU A 683 18.44 14.09 -35.93
C GLU A 683 17.17 13.22 -36.03
N GLU A 684 17.31 11.91 -36.30
CA GLU A 684 16.19 10.96 -36.34
C GLU A 684 15.44 10.92 -34.99
N LEU A 685 16.16 10.88 -33.87
CA LEU A 685 15.58 10.91 -32.51
C LEU A 685 14.77 12.18 -32.29
N ASN A 686 15.34 13.35 -32.60
CA ASN A 686 14.71 14.66 -32.47
C ASN A 686 13.44 14.78 -33.29
N GLN A 687 13.46 14.31 -34.54
CA GLN A 687 12.29 14.29 -35.42
C GLN A 687 11.16 13.41 -34.86
N ASN A 688 11.47 12.21 -34.34
CA ASN A 688 10.48 11.32 -33.74
C ASN A 688 9.91 11.90 -32.44
N MET A 689 10.75 12.45 -31.56
CA MET A 689 10.29 13.11 -30.34
C MET A 689 9.38 14.31 -30.64
N ALA A 690 9.71 15.13 -31.66
CA ALA A 690 8.88 16.26 -32.08
C ALA A 690 7.53 15.77 -32.59
N ALA A 691 7.51 14.75 -33.45
CA ALA A 691 6.28 14.15 -33.97
C ALA A 691 5.38 13.56 -32.88
N ILE A 692 5.95 12.91 -31.84
CA ILE A 692 5.22 12.40 -30.69
C ILE A 692 4.60 13.55 -29.91
N LYS A 693 5.36 14.62 -29.64
CA LYS A 693 4.86 15.82 -28.93
C LYS A 693 3.71 16.49 -29.68
N GLU A 694 3.79 16.59 -31.00
CA GLU A 694 2.75 17.20 -31.84
C GLU A 694 1.43 16.41 -31.81
N ARG A 695 1.52 15.07 -31.68
CA ARG A 695 0.35 14.18 -31.62
C ARG A 695 -0.25 14.06 -30.23
N GLU A 696 0.46 14.47 -29.17
CA GLU A 696 -0.05 14.40 -27.80
C GLU A 696 -1.32 15.24 -27.62
N ARG A 697 -2.26 14.74 -26.85
CA ARG A 697 -3.56 15.40 -26.56
C ARG A 697 -3.85 15.57 -25.07
N ASP A 698 -3.05 14.94 -24.23
CA ASP A 698 -3.21 15.06 -22.76
C ASP A 698 -2.68 16.42 -22.29
N GLU A 699 -3.54 17.24 -21.72
CA GLU A 699 -3.20 18.60 -21.26
C GLU A 699 -2.09 18.60 -20.22
N ARG A 700 -2.00 17.55 -19.39
CA ARG A 700 -0.95 17.37 -18.38
C ARG A 700 0.43 17.27 -19.03
N LEU A 701 0.53 16.46 -20.10
CA LEU A 701 1.77 16.30 -20.87
C LEU A 701 2.09 17.52 -21.72
N LEU A 702 1.08 18.12 -22.35
CA LEU A 702 1.28 19.38 -23.10
C LEU A 702 1.83 20.48 -22.21
N GLY A 703 1.35 20.58 -20.97
CA GLY A 703 1.88 21.50 -19.95
C GLY A 703 3.35 21.23 -19.57
N ILE A 704 3.78 19.97 -19.60
CA ILE A 704 5.18 19.56 -19.34
C ILE A 704 6.06 19.82 -20.56
N TYR A 705 5.59 19.46 -21.77
CA TYR A 705 6.37 19.58 -23.00
C TYR A 705 6.60 21.03 -23.44
N ASN A 706 5.75 21.96 -22.99
CA ASN A 706 5.83 23.40 -23.31
C ASN A 706 6.68 24.21 -22.31
N ARG A 707 7.15 23.58 -21.24
CA ARG A 707 8.12 24.16 -20.28
C ARG A 707 9.54 23.84 -20.67
#